data_53baa81d02a89428f1f08bdc80e1f89c
#
_entry.id   53baa81d02a89428f1f08bdc80e1f89c
#
_cell.length_a   1.000
_cell.length_b   1.000
_cell.length_c   1.000
_cell.angle_alpha   90.00
_cell.angle_beta   90.00
_cell.angle_gamma   90.00
#
_symmetry.space_group_name_H-M   'P 1'
#
loop_
_entity.id
_entity.type
_entity.pdbx_description
1 polymer ?
#
loop_
_entity_poly.entity_id
_entity_poly.type
_entity_poly.pdbx_seq_one_letter_code
_entity_poly.pdbx_strand_id
1 'polypeptide(L)'
;NGDTFTKAAVQYSPALLKIFDEILVNAIDRNSMHPKNVSLISIKTDMAQGMITVDNNGPLGGISIRENAKEGVWNPELVFGHLLTSTNYDDTQKRVVGGRNGYGAKLANIYSTWFSVIIKDSETKQEYTQEWFDNMTTCYPPKIKKFNGATSSVSVSFIPDWKRFGMKQMDMGINKIIEKRVWDANICTSPNCKVKYNSETLPKQNFEAYAKMHDGVENVHSMTSDRWSVCIGPSENGMEQVSFVNGLCTTRGGTHVDHVTTIIANGIIEDMAKKIKLKPQQVKNAFTIFVRATLENPNFSSQVKSECTTKSQHFGSKFDLPKTFVKNAIKTGIGDELTALSKFKEMKELKKTDGARKSKITGIPKLDDANKAGTAQSSKCTLIVTEGDSAKTLAVAGLSVVGRDHYGVFPLRGKCKNVRDVSVSQLTSNQEFNDLKKILGLQQGKEYTDVSELRYGRLMIMTDADNDGSHIKGLILNMIHYFWPSLLKLNFVVSMVTPIIKASKGSESKSFYTDSAFRTWYGDGKHGWRIKYYKGLGTSTSAEAREYFKKIQDLTVKFDVDVMTDKSIVLAFDKKKADDRKVWLLESTAKTAGELEVPYGHVKRLAITDFVHKDLVNFSLADLKRSIAHVADGLKPSQRKVMYSCFQKNLRDEMKVAQLAAYVAEKSSYHHGEVSLAETIVKLANDYTGSNNINLLEPCGQFGTRLMGGKDASQTRYIFTRLTSEARKIFDPKDDPILNYLDDDGRSIEPEFYMPALPMVLVNGTEGIGTGFSCYVPPFNPKDISANILNFISGKGLQRMKPWFRGFKGRVFYENDTWVTEGVWNVIGQTIKVSELPPGRWTQDYKEHLDTLTEKKIIGSYTNNSTTEDVDFVIQGYAGKDIIKDLKLQKTVRTSNMHLFHPTKGIHKYGSAELILMDFIKLRHEYYIKRKAHLIKVLQAKVDM
;
A
#
# COMPACT_ATOMS: atom_id res chain seq x y z
N ASN A 1 -20.29 -42.15 1.45
CA ASN A 1 -19.92 -42.29 0.05
C ASN A 1 -18.41 -42.52 0.02
N GLY A 2 -17.93 -43.60 -0.53
CA GLY A 2 -16.59 -44.24 -0.34
C GLY A 2 -15.35 -43.32 -0.37
N ASP A 3 -15.38 -42.13 -0.93
CA ASP A 3 -14.18 -41.29 -1.15
C ASP A 3 -14.23 -39.87 -0.54
N THR A 4 -15.29 -39.52 0.20
CA THR A 4 -15.43 -38.15 0.79
C THR A 4 -16.01 -38.17 2.20
N PHE A 5 -15.56 -37.25 3.04
CA PHE A 5 -16.12 -36.97 4.36
C PHE A 5 -17.18 -35.87 4.25
N THR A 6 -18.41 -36.19 4.66
CA THR A 6 -19.49 -35.21 4.73
C THR A 6 -19.68 -34.69 6.16
N LYS A 7 -19.99 -33.40 6.31
CA LYS A 7 -20.34 -32.81 7.61
C LYS A 7 -21.73 -33.28 8.04
N ALA A 8 -21.82 -33.96 9.19
CA ALA A 8 -23.08 -34.41 9.78
C ALA A 8 -23.05 -34.18 11.29
N ALA A 9 -24.23 -33.95 11.86
CA ALA A 9 -24.40 -33.90 13.31
C ALA A 9 -24.47 -35.32 13.87
N VAL A 10 -23.49 -35.71 14.69
CA VAL A 10 -23.46 -37.02 15.34
C VAL A 10 -23.34 -36.81 16.84
N GLN A 11 -24.24 -37.43 17.61
CA GLN A 11 -24.17 -37.44 19.06
C GLN A 11 -23.36 -38.67 19.52
N TYR A 12 -22.28 -38.47 20.23
CA TYR A 12 -21.43 -39.55 20.75
C TYR A 12 -20.75 -39.14 22.07
N SER A 13 -20.31 -40.16 22.83
CA SER A 13 -19.49 -39.92 24.01
C SER A 13 -18.03 -39.76 23.62
N PRO A 14 -17.37 -38.59 23.91
CA PRO A 14 -15.94 -38.44 23.64
C PRO A 14 -15.04 -39.47 24.34
N ALA A 15 -15.45 -39.93 25.49
CA ALA A 15 -14.71 -40.96 26.23
C ALA A 15 -14.73 -42.32 25.52
N LEU A 16 -15.86 -42.70 24.88
CA LEU A 16 -15.95 -43.90 24.08
C LEU A 16 -14.99 -43.88 22.87
N LEU A 17 -14.98 -42.76 22.14
CA LEU A 17 -14.02 -42.61 21.03
C LEU A 17 -12.58 -42.63 21.54
N LYS A 18 -12.34 -42.11 22.76
CA LYS A 18 -11.00 -42.06 23.35
C LYS A 18 -10.48 -43.44 23.72
N ILE A 19 -11.25 -44.34 24.27
CA ILE A 19 -10.78 -45.70 24.59
C ILE A 19 -10.41 -46.51 23.33
N PHE A 20 -11.17 -46.32 22.23
CA PHE A 20 -10.77 -46.84 20.92
C PHE A 20 -9.46 -46.20 20.43
N ASP A 21 -9.38 -44.85 20.49
CA ASP A 21 -8.20 -44.11 20.00
C ASP A 21 -6.92 -44.49 20.77
N GLU A 22 -6.99 -44.80 22.07
CA GLU A 22 -5.82 -45.24 22.85
C GLU A 22 -5.24 -46.59 22.35
N ILE A 23 -6.09 -47.51 21.90
CA ILE A 23 -5.62 -48.78 21.31
C ILE A 23 -5.06 -48.53 19.89
N LEU A 24 -5.78 -47.71 19.08
CA LEU A 24 -5.33 -47.40 17.73
C LEU A 24 -4.00 -46.64 17.71
N VAL A 25 -3.84 -45.65 18.61
CA VAL A 25 -2.61 -44.84 18.71
C VAL A 25 -1.42 -45.71 19.13
N ASN A 26 -1.61 -46.73 19.99
CA ASN A 26 -0.53 -47.64 20.29
C ASN A 26 -0.02 -48.38 19.04
N ALA A 27 -0.90 -48.76 18.11
CA ALA A 27 -0.49 -49.37 16.83
C ALA A 27 0.21 -48.33 15.92
N ILE A 28 -0.25 -47.07 15.88
CA ILE A 28 0.39 -45.98 15.15
C ILE A 28 1.77 -45.68 15.72
N ASP A 29 1.92 -45.60 17.06
CA ASP A 29 3.20 -45.38 17.73
C ASP A 29 4.21 -46.48 17.40
N ARG A 30 3.74 -47.76 17.33
CA ARG A 30 4.59 -48.90 16.89
C ARG A 30 5.09 -48.70 15.46
N ASN A 31 4.19 -48.28 14.54
CA ASN A 31 4.61 -47.99 13.17
C ASN A 31 5.60 -46.80 13.12
N SER A 32 5.39 -45.76 13.92
CA SER A 32 6.29 -44.59 13.99
C SER A 32 7.68 -44.96 14.49
N MET A 33 7.78 -45.89 15.48
CA MET A 33 9.05 -46.40 16.00
C MET A 33 9.74 -47.40 15.05
N HIS A 34 8.96 -48.18 14.34
CA HIS A 34 9.45 -49.25 13.47
C HIS A 34 8.82 -49.22 12.06
N PRO A 35 9.02 -48.14 11.28
CA PRO A 35 8.31 -47.91 10.01
C PRO A 35 8.59 -48.92 8.90
N LYS A 36 9.68 -49.70 9.01
CA LYS A 36 10.04 -50.78 8.07
C LYS A 36 9.45 -52.14 8.48
N ASN A 37 9.17 -52.33 9.76
CA ASN A 37 8.78 -53.61 10.32
C ASN A 37 7.28 -53.75 10.59
N VAL A 38 6.60 -52.65 10.89
CA VAL A 38 5.14 -52.61 11.05
C VAL A 38 4.52 -52.25 9.69
N SER A 39 4.09 -53.24 8.97
CA SER A 39 3.57 -53.14 7.60
C SER A 39 2.04 -53.26 7.47
N LEU A 40 1.37 -53.58 8.58
CA LEU A 40 -0.08 -53.77 8.60
C LEU A 40 -0.67 -53.31 9.95
N ILE A 41 -1.72 -52.47 9.86
CA ILE A 41 -2.65 -52.16 10.95
C ILE A 41 -4.06 -52.46 10.42
N SER A 42 -4.86 -53.25 11.15
CA SER A 42 -6.20 -53.64 10.75
C SER A 42 -7.20 -53.34 11.87
N ILE A 43 -8.28 -52.66 11.53
CA ILE A 43 -9.37 -52.34 12.43
C ILE A 43 -10.64 -53.03 11.95
N LYS A 44 -11.35 -53.68 12.86
CA LYS A 44 -12.63 -54.35 12.59
C LYS A 44 -13.68 -53.88 13.59
N THR A 45 -14.84 -53.63 13.13
CA THR A 45 -16.02 -53.32 13.94
C THR A 45 -17.13 -54.32 13.64
N ASP A 46 -17.65 -55.00 14.69
CA ASP A 46 -18.82 -55.83 14.59
C ASP A 46 -20.01 -55.12 15.28
N MET A 47 -20.90 -54.56 14.48
CA MET A 47 -22.05 -53.80 14.98
C MET A 47 -23.08 -54.70 15.72
N ALA A 48 -23.18 -56.01 15.38
CA ALA A 48 -24.10 -56.91 16.02
C ALA A 48 -23.66 -57.25 17.44
N GLN A 49 -22.38 -57.46 17.64
CA GLN A 49 -21.77 -57.72 18.95
C GLN A 49 -21.33 -56.48 19.68
N GLY A 50 -21.32 -55.31 18.99
CA GLY A 50 -20.73 -54.07 19.54
C GLY A 50 -19.24 -54.15 19.82
N MET A 51 -18.52 -54.97 19.06
CA MET A 51 -17.11 -55.28 19.31
C MET A 51 -16.20 -54.49 18.37
N ILE A 52 -15.06 -54.07 18.93
CA ILE A 52 -14.01 -53.39 18.20
C ILE A 52 -12.72 -54.18 18.31
N THR A 53 -12.01 -54.46 17.20
CA THR A 53 -10.72 -55.12 17.16
C THR A 53 -9.71 -54.25 16.46
N VAL A 54 -8.51 -54.14 17.05
CA VAL A 54 -7.35 -53.47 16.45
C VAL A 54 -6.17 -54.43 16.41
N ASP A 55 -5.69 -54.73 15.22
CA ASP A 55 -4.59 -55.60 14.94
C ASP A 55 -3.38 -54.85 14.40
N ASN A 56 -2.17 -55.18 14.82
CA ASN A 56 -0.93 -54.77 14.15
C ASN A 56 0.14 -55.85 14.15
N ASN A 57 0.96 -55.90 13.13
CA ASN A 57 2.14 -56.73 13.07
C ASN A 57 3.41 -55.95 13.49
N GLY A 58 4.51 -56.64 13.66
CA GLY A 58 5.84 -56.06 13.90
C GLY A 58 6.42 -56.38 15.30
N PRO A 59 7.54 -55.75 15.67
CA PRO A 59 8.20 -55.95 16.95
C PRO A 59 7.32 -55.69 18.16
N LEU A 60 7.33 -56.54 19.15
CA LEU A 60 6.49 -56.47 20.36
C LEU A 60 7.03 -55.47 21.40
N GLY A 61 8.36 -55.33 21.49
CA GLY A 61 9.00 -54.54 22.55
C GLY A 61 8.58 -54.97 23.95
N GLY A 62 8.11 -54.07 24.78
CA GLY A 62 7.76 -54.31 26.19
C GLY A 62 6.57 -55.25 26.43
N ILE A 63 5.89 -55.75 25.37
CA ILE A 63 4.79 -56.70 25.49
C ILE A 63 5.17 -58.10 24.94
N SER A 64 6.48 -58.37 24.78
CA SER A 64 6.97 -59.71 24.48
C SER A 64 6.53 -60.76 25.55
N ILE A 65 6.24 -62.01 25.10
CA ILE A 65 5.71 -63.06 25.99
C ILE A 65 6.85 -63.56 26.90
N ARG A 66 7.07 -62.83 27.96
CA ARG A 66 8.04 -63.11 29.03
C ARG A 66 7.45 -62.79 30.38
N GLU A 67 7.81 -63.55 31.40
CA GLU A 67 7.45 -63.24 32.78
C GLU A 67 8.27 -62.01 33.28
N ASN A 68 7.64 -61.09 33.94
CA ASN A 68 8.30 -59.92 34.53
C ASN A 68 8.95 -60.35 35.86
N ALA A 69 10.26 -60.32 35.94
CA ALA A 69 11.02 -60.76 37.09
C ALA A 69 10.75 -60.00 38.38
N LYS A 70 10.21 -58.80 38.33
CA LYS A 70 9.89 -58.00 39.53
C LYS A 70 8.46 -58.16 40.01
N GLU A 71 7.50 -58.35 39.11
CA GLU A 71 6.08 -58.41 39.45
C GLU A 71 5.49 -59.80 39.43
N GLY A 72 6.24 -60.84 38.94
CA GLY A 72 5.83 -62.26 38.90
C GLY A 72 4.63 -62.56 38.00
N VAL A 73 4.34 -61.62 37.05
CA VAL A 73 3.25 -61.73 36.06
C VAL A 73 3.80 -61.63 34.64
N TRP A 74 3.04 -62.06 33.64
CA TRP A 74 3.44 -61.91 32.23
C TRP A 74 3.47 -60.44 31.78
N ASN A 75 4.46 -59.99 31.01
CA ASN A 75 4.54 -58.66 30.49
C ASN A 75 3.24 -58.21 29.75
N PRO A 76 2.57 -59.04 28.94
CA PRO A 76 1.27 -58.70 28.40
C PRO A 76 0.22 -58.38 29.47
N GLU A 77 0.12 -59.17 30.50
CA GLU A 77 -0.80 -58.98 31.62
C GLU A 77 -0.48 -57.66 32.34
N LEU A 78 0.79 -57.39 32.59
CA LEU A 78 1.23 -56.13 33.21
C LEU A 78 0.82 -54.89 32.37
N VAL A 79 0.98 -54.96 31.07
CA VAL A 79 0.70 -53.85 30.18
C VAL A 79 -0.79 -53.63 29.95
N PHE A 80 -1.63 -54.66 29.95
CA PHE A 80 -3.08 -54.51 29.64
C PHE A 80 -3.96 -54.62 30.86
N GLY A 81 -3.46 -55.20 31.99
CA GLY A 81 -4.24 -55.47 33.20
C GLY A 81 -3.80 -54.70 34.46
N HIS A 82 -2.62 -54.09 34.49
CA HIS A 82 -2.14 -53.38 35.71
C HIS A 82 -1.93 -51.86 35.44
N LEU A 83 -2.49 -51.00 36.31
CA LEU A 83 -2.36 -49.55 36.21
C LEU A 83 -0.91 -49.07 36.48
N LEU A 84 -0.54 -47.92 35.95
CA LEU A 84 0.74 -47.22 36.18
C LEU A 84 1.96 -48.02 35.66
N THR A 85 1.81 -48.86 34.64
CA THR A 85 2.89 -49.55 33.98
C THR A 85 3.20 -48.91 32.63
N SER A 86 4.30 -48.18 32.53
CA SER A 86 4.78 -47.57 31.30
C SER A 86 6.30 -47.60 31.25
N THR A 87 6.84 -47.71 30.06
CA THR A 87 8.28 -47.54 29.78
C THR A 87 8.61 -46.07 29.45
N ASN A 88 7.62 -45.17 29.49
CA ASN A 88 7.70 -43.80 28.99
C ASN A 88 7.67 -42.71 30.08
N TYR A 89 8.06 -43.01 31.32
CA TYR A 89 8.07 -42.07 32.45
C TYR A 89 9.30 -41.14 32.47
N ASP A 90 10.38 -41.48 31.78
CA ASP A 90 11.60 -40.66 31.77
C ASP A 90 11.51 -39.59 30.72
N ASP A 91 11.23 -38.34 31.14
CA ASP A 91 11.10 -37.15 30.26
C ASP A 91 12.45 -36.63 29.75
N THR A 92 13.58 -37.14 30.26
CA THR A 92 14.91 -36.78 29.75
C THR A 92 15.16 -37.37 28.38
N GLN A 93 14.46 -38.44 28.04
CA GLN A 93 14.51 -39.03 26.72
C GLN A 93 13.59 -38.34 25.74
N LYS A 94 14.12 -37.88 24.61
CA LYS A 94 13.37 -37.26 23.50
C LYS A 94 12.54 -38.28 22.75
N ARG A 95 11.22 -38.23 22.88
CA ARG A 95 10.29 -39.18 22.25
C ARG A 95 9.31 -38.47 21.35
N VAL A 96 8.95 -39.14 20.27
CA VAL A 96 8.04 -38.67 19.22
C VAL A 96 6.76 -39.52 19.13
N VAL A 97 6.34 -40.11 20.26
CA VAL A 97 5.16 -41.02 20.38
C VAL A 97 4.01 -40.29 21.10
N GLY A 98 2.79 -40.74 20.86
CA GLY A 98 1.57 -40.20 21.48
C GLY A 98 1.30 -40.74 22.89
N GLY A 99 1.80 -41.94 23.23
CA GLY A 99 1.62 -42.60 24.54
C GLY A 99 2.65 -42.17 25.59
N ARG A 100 2.19 -41.72 26.80
CA ARG A 100 3.08 -41.24 27.87
C ARG A 100 2.85 -42.00 29.20
N ASN A 101 1.64 -41.97 29.71
CA ASN A 101 1.34 -42.27 31.12
C ASN A 101 0.96 -43.72 31.41
N GLY A 102 0.93 -44.59 30.43
CA GLY A 102 0.63 -46.04 30.61
C GLY A 102 -0.83 -46.32 31.01
N TYR A 103 -1.75 -45.36 30.86
CA TYR A 103 -3.18 -45.57 31.17
C TYR A 103 -4.02 -46.07 30.00
N GLY A 104 -3.64 -45.78 28.76
CA GLY A 104 -4.52 -45.86 27.59
C GLY A 104 -5.16 -47.23 27.39
N ALA A 105 -4.35 -48.29 27.28
CA ALA A 105 -4.86 -49.65 27.07
C ALA A 105 -5.67 -50.17 28.26
N LYS A 106 -5.30 -49.75 29.49
CA LYS A 106 -6.04 -50.13 30.70
C LYS A 106 -7.40 -49.46 30.79
N LEU A 107 -7.48 -48.21 30.35
CA LEU A 107 -8.78 -47.51 30.26
C LEU A 107 -9.70 -48.22 29.26
N ALA A 108 -9.20 -48.69 28.14
CA ALA A 108 -10.00 -49.48 27.20
C ALA A 108 -10.52 -50.75 27.88
N ASN A 109 -9.71 -51.42 28.66
CA ASN A 109 -10.07 -52.64 29.42
C ASN A 109 -11.12 -52.31 30.53
N ILE A 110 -10.84 -51.30 31.38
CA ILE A 110 -11.73 -50.91 32.49
C ILE A 110 -13.13 -50.46 32.01
N TYR A 111 -13.21 -49.85 30.83
CA TYR A 111 -14.48 -49.38 30.24
C TYR A 111 -15.09 -50.35 29.24
N SER A 112 -14.69 -51.67 29.32
CA SER A 112 -15.23 -52.75 28.49
C SER A 112 -15.85 -53.83 29.30
N THR A 113 -16.96 -54.39 28.85
CA THR A 113 -17.60 -55.57 29.45
C THR A 113 -16.84 -56.84 29.14
N TRP A 114 -16.12 -56.86 28.02
CA TRP A 114 -15.18 -57.90 27.63
C TRP A 114 -13.97 -57.29 26.92
N PHE A 115 -12.78 -57.77 27.27
CA PHE A 115 -11.51 -57.32 26.69
C PHE A 115 -10.62 -58.51 26.48
N SER A 116 -10.01 -58.69 25.30
CA SER A 116 -9.17 -59.80 24.94
C SER A 116 -7.90 -59.32 24.23
N VAL A 117 -6.78 -59.91 24.56
CA VAL A 117 -5.49 -59.70 23.93
C VAL A 117 -4.95 -61.01 23.40
N ILE A 118 -4.59 -61.04 22.12
CA ILE A 118 -3.88 -62.17 21.48
C ILE A 118 -2.53 -61.60 20.97
N ILE A 119 -1.44 -62.16 21.47
CA ILE A 119 -0.07 -61.79 21.09
C ILE A 119 0.62 -63.00 20.48
N LYS A 120 1.14 -62.84 19.27
CA LYS A 120 1.99 -63.85 18.61
C LYS A 120 3.43 -63.34 18.63
N ASP A 121 4.32 -64.10 19.27
CA ASP A 121 5.70 -63.64 19.43
C ASP A 121 6.62 -64.61 18.62
N SER A 122 7.21 -64.05 17.57
CA SER A 122 8.14 -64.77 16.69
C SER A 122 9.51 -65.03 17.34
N GLU A 123 9.86 -64.26 18.41
CA GLU A 123 11.10 -64.46 19.16
C GLU A 123 10.97 -65.60 20.15
N THR A 124 9.93 -65.58 20.98
CA THR A 124 9.69 -66.66 22.04
C THR A 124 9.00 -67.88 21.46
N LYS A 125 8.54 -67.81 20.18
CA LYS A 125 7.77 -68.88 19.51
C LYS A 125 6.50 -69.27 20.26
N GLN A 126 5.84 -68.31 20.86
CA GLN A 126 4.63 -68.46 21.66
C GLN A 126 3.49 -67.60 21.13
N GLU A 127 2.27 -68.11 21.37
CA GLU A 127 1.02 -67.35 21.22
C GLU A 127 0.40 -67.22 22.61
N TYR A 128 0.15 -66.03 23.03
CA TYR A 128 -0.46 -65.66 24.29
C TYR A 128 -1.88 -65.16 24.06
N THR A 129 -2.85 -65.68 24.83
CA THR A 129 -4.24 -65.17 24.82
C THR A 129 -4.70 -65.00 26.26
N GLN A 130 -5.20 -63.82 26.59
CA GLN A 130 -5.78 -63.50 27.91
C GLN A 130 -7.04 -62.68 27.75
N GLU A 131 -8.01 -62.90 28.64
CA GLU A 131 -9.31 -62.24 28.61
C GLU A 131 -9.63 -61.66 29.98
N TRP A 132 -10.29 -60.48 29.93
CA TRP A 132 -10.84 -59.82 31.09
C TRP A 132 -12.32 -59.55 30.86
N PHE A 133 -13.08 -59.57 31.94
CA PHE A 133 -14.54 -59.41 31.96
C PHE A 133 -14.94 -58.37 33.00
N ASP A 134 -16.17 -57.92 32.90
CA ASP A 134 -16.85 -57.06 33.86
C ASP A 134 -15.99 -55.84 34.30
N ASN A 135 -15.62 -55.05 33.30
CA ASN A 135 -14.84 -53.79 33.54
C ASN A 135 -13.49 -54.08 34.24
N MET A 136 -12.79 -55.12 33.79
CA MET A 136 -11.49 -55.54 34.29
C MET A 136 -11.51 -56.10 35.73
N THR A 137 -12.70 -56.39 36.30
CA THR A 137 -12.80 -56.95 37.65
C THR A 137 -12.49 -58.44 37.68
N THR A 138 -12.73 -59.15 36.59
CA THR A 138 -12.42 -60.56 36.42
C THR A 138 -11.36 -60.76 35.38
N CYS A 139 -10.26 -61.42 35.76
CA CYS A 139 -9.12 -61.77 34.88
C CYS A 139 -8.93 -63.28 34.80
N TYR A 140 -8.99 -63.83 33.58
CA TYR A 140 -8.71 -65.21 33.39
C TYR A 140 -7.21 -65.48 33.23
N PRO A 141 -6.69 -66.63 33.67
CA PRO A 141 -5.30 -67.02 33.42
C PRO A 141 -4.97 -67.03 31.93
N PRO A 142 -3.77 -66.63 31.53
CA PRO A 142 -3.39 -66.62 30.14
C PRO A 142 -3.26 -68.01 29.56
N LYS A 143 -3.70 -68.19 28.30
CA LYS A 143 -3.48 -69.42 27.52
C LYS A 143 -2.28 -69.23 26.61
N ILE A 144 -1.23 -70.08 26.82
CA ILE A 144 -0.01 -69.99 26.02
C ILE A 144 0.09 -71.21 25.12
N LYS A 145 0.30 -71.01 23.80
CA LYS A 145 0.46 -72.11 22.82
C LYS A 145 1.73 -71.88 21.98
N LYS A 146 2.18 -72.92 21.28
CA LYS A 146 3.27 -72.77 20.30
C LYS A 146 2.85 -71.93 19.10
N PHE A 147 3.73 -71.08 18.66
CA PHE A 147 3.58 -70.25 17.48
C PHE A 147 4.79 -70.46 16.53
N ASN A 148 4.53 -70.86 15.29
CA ASN A 148 5.60 -71.19 14.32
C ASN A 148 5.74 -70.06 13.25
N GLY A 149 4.99 -68.94 13.37
CA GLY A 149 5.03 -67.86 12.40
C GLY A 149 6.34 -67.05 12.45
N ALA A 150 6.67 -66.37 11.35
CA ALA A 150 7.87 -65.57 11.19
C ALA A 150 7.70 -64.15 11.67
N THR A 151 6.47 -63.69 11.85
CA THR A 151 6.19 -62.24 12.16
C THR A 151 5.34 -62.15 13.42
N SER A 152 5.78 -61.33 14.37
CA SER A 152 5.02 -61.05 15.59
C SER A 152 3.83 -60.16 15.31
N SER A 153 2.75 -60.32 16.09
CA SER A 153 1.54 -59.48 15.97
C SER A 153 0.83 -59.31 17.32
N VAL A 154 0.07 -58.29 17.43
CA VAL A 154 -0.82 -57.95 18.55
C VAL A 154 -2.22 -57.77 18.01
N SER A 155 -3.21 -58.39 18.64
CA SER A 155 -4.60 -58.21 18.40
C SER A 155 -5.30 -57.85 19.72
N VAL A 156 -5.96 -56.72 19.78
CA VAL A 156 -6.75 -56.25 20.94
C VAL A 156 -8.20 -56.15 20.49
N SER A 157 -9.06 -56.95 21.13
CA SER A 157 -10.50 -56.94 20.89
C SER A 157 -11.23 -56.57 22.18
N PHE A 158 -12.27 -55.72 22.06
CA PHE A 158 -13.03 -55.28 23.23
C PHE A 158 -14.46 -54.95 22.90
N ILE A 159 -15.35 -55.13 23.85
CA ILE A 159 -16.75 -54.70 23.81
C ILE A 159 -16.89 -53.58 24.84
N PRO A 160 -16.99 -52.30 24.40
CA PRO A 160 -17.20 -51.22 25.33
C PRO A 160 -18.43 -51.46 26.23
N ASP A 161 -18.39 -50.94 27.45
CA ASP A 161 -19.57 -50.88 28.31
C ASP A 161 -20.51 -49.81 27.76
N TRP A 162 -21.27 -50.12 26.70
CA TRP A 162 -22.19 -49.22 25.98
C TRP A 162 -23.14 -48.50 26.92
N LYS A 163 -23.64 -49.20 27.95
CA LYS A 163 -24.58 -48.63 28.92
C LYS A 163 -23.92 -47.47 29.71
N ARG A 164 -22.68 -47.61 30.10
CA ARG A 164 -21.88 -46.59 30.81
C ARG A 164 -21.67 -45.32 29.95
N PHE A 165 -21.59 -45.47 28.64
CA PHE A 165 -21.48 -44.36 27.69
C PHE A 165 -22.84 -43.81 27.25
N GLY A 166 -23.96 -44.23 27.87
CA GLY A 166 -25.31 -43.74 27.56
C GLY A 166 -25.87 -44.31 26.26
N MET A 167 -25.32 -45.42 25.77
CA MET A 167 -25.71 -46.07 24.49
C MET A 167 -26.22 -47.48 24.77
N LYS A 168 -27.06 -48.03 23.93
CA LYS A 168 -27.57 -49.42 24.05
C LYS A 168 -26.60 -50.41 23.37
N GLN A 169 -26.03 -49.97 22.24
CA GLN A 169 -25.10 -50.78 21.41
C GLN A 169 -24.36 -49.83 20.47
N MET A 170 -23.45 -50.36 19.69
CA MET A 170 -22.81 -49.57 18.60
C MET A 170 -23.86 -49.14 17.59
N ASP A 171 -23.93 -47.84 17.33
CA ASP A 171 -24.77 -47.28 16.30
C ASP A 171 -23.97 -46.87 15.04
N MET A 172 -24.71 -46.56 13.95
CA MET A 172 -24.09 -46.16 12.68
C MET A 172 -23.26 -44.90 12.82
N GLY A 173 -23.64 -43.93 13.71
CA GLY A 173 -22.93 -42.67 13.89
C GLY A 173 -21.52 -42.89 14.46
N ILE A 174 -21.41 -43.68 15.57
CA ILE A 174 -20.14 -43.98 16.17
C ILE A 174 -19.26 -44.85 15.24
N ASN A 175 -19.89 -45.78 14.50
CA ASN A 175 -19.17 -46.60 13.51
C ASN A 175 -18.54 -45.76 12.42
N LYS A 176 -19.24 -44.72 11.92
CA LYS A 176 -18.72 -43.80 10.92
C LYS A 176 -17.62 -42.89 11.48
N ILE A 177 -17.69 -42.48 12.74
CA ILE A 177 -16.62 -41.74 13.40
C ILE A 177 -15.36 -42.63 13.53
N ILE A 178 -15.52 -43.93 13.90
CA ILE A 178 -14.44 -44.91 13.94
C ILE A 178 -13.81 -45.05 12.54
N GLU A 179 -14.62 -45.24 11.50
CA GLU A 179 -14.18 -45.31 10.11
C GLU A 179 -13.35 -44.06 9.70
N LYS A 180 -13.85 -42.86 9.99
CA LYS A 180 -13.11 -41.58 9.73
C LYS A 180 -11.78 -41.60 10.47
N ARG A 181 -11.73 -42.06 11.73
CA ARG A 181 -10.49 -42.11 12.53
C ARG A 181 -9.49 -43.15 11.98
N VAL A 182 -9.97 -44.20 11.30
CA VAL A 182 -9.11 -45.16 10.58
C VAL A 182 -8.45 -44.50 9.36
N TRP A 183 -9.17 -43.63 8.63
CA TRP A 183 -8.58 -42.81 7.59
C TRP A 183 -7.54 -41.84 8.14
N ASP A 184 -7.77 -41.26 9.33
CA ASP A 184 -6.78 -40.43 10.01
C ASP A 184 -5.52 -41.23 10.38
N ALA A 185 -5.68 -42.50 10.82
CA ALA A 185 -4.56 -43.38 11.08
C ALA A 185 -3.80 -43.69 9.79
N ASN A 186 -4.50 -43.88 8.66
CA ASN A 186 -3.88 -44.15 7.37
C ASN A 186 -2.92 -43.05 6.95
N ILE A 187 -3.33 -41.76 7.13
CA ILE A 187 -2.47 -40.62 6.78
C ILE A 187 -1.33 -40.39 7.80
N CYS A 188 -1.48 -40.87 9.03
CA CYS A 188 -0.49 -40.73 10.10
C CYS A 188 0.57 -41.84 10.10
N THR A 189 0.40 -42.91 9.34
CA THR A 189 1.32 -44.06 9.27
C THR A 189 2.27 -43.97 8.09
N SER A 190 3.40 -44.71 8.16
CA SER A 190 4.43 -44.73 7.11
C SER A 190 3.85 -45.19 5.76
N PRO A 191 4.44 -44.75 4.63
CA PRO A 191 3.97 -45.13 3.28
C PRO A 191 3.87 -46.64 3.07
N ASN A 192 4.71 -47.44 3.73
CA ASN A 192 4.76 -48.88 3.61
C ASN A 192 3.74 -49.63 4.50
N CYS A 193 3.07 -48.92 5.42
CA CYS A 193 2.08 -49.51 6.29
C CYS A 193 0.70 -49.52 5.64
N LYS A 194 0.14 -50.71 5.41
CA LYS A 194 -1.24 -50.90 4.95
C LYS A 194 -2.19 -50.77 6.13
N VAL A 195 -3.20 -49.96 6.00
CA VAL A 195 -4.28 -49.80 6.97
C VAL A 195 -5.55 -50.42 6.40
N LYS A 196 -6.18 -51.30 7.17
CA LYS A 196 -7.42 -51.99 6.79
C LYS A 196 -8.58 -51.62 7.70
N TYR A 197 -9.77 -51.45 7.12
CA TYR A 197 -11.02 -51.35 7.85
C TYR A 197 -12.01 -52.41 7.38
N ASN A 198 -12.50 -53.24 8.30
CA ASN A 198 -13.42 -54.36 8.03
C ASN A 198 -12.96 -55.24 6.84
N SER A 199 -11.65 -55.63 6.83
CA SER A 199 -10.97 -56.41 5.80
C SER A 199 -10.62 -55.68 4.50
N GLU A 200 -11.16 -54.51 4.23
CA GLU A 200 -10.83 -53.67 3.09
C GLU A 200 -9.53 -52.90 3.35
N THR A 201 -8.63 -52.89 2.37
CA THR A 201 -7.40 -52.08 2.45
C THR A 201 -7.68 -50.69 1.97
N LEU A 202 -7.46 -49.67 2.85
CA LEU A 202 -7.59 -48.27 2.48
C LEU A 202 -6.45 -47.87 1.52
N PRO A 203 -6.76 -47.12 0.43
CA PRO A 203 -5.73 -46.63 -0.47
C PRO A 203 -4.83 -45.64 0.29
N LYS A 204 -3.50 -45.78 0.09
CA LYS A 204 -2.54 -44.85 0.68
C LYS A 204 -2.58 -43.52 -0.08
N GLN A 205 -2.90 -42.46 0.63
CA GLN A 205 -3.01 -41.13 0.05
C GLN A 205 -1.89 -40.19 0.54
N ASN A 206 -1.58 -39.19 -0.23
CA ASN A 206 -0.78 -38.06 0.24
C ASN A 206 -1.65 -37.09 1.06
N PHE A 207 -0.99 -36.17 1.75
CA PHE A 207 -1.69 -35.23 2.65
C PHE A 207 -2.67 -34.27 1.94
N GLU A 208 -2.40 -33.98 0.66
CA GLU A 208 -3.29 -33.16 -0.17
C GLU A 208 -4.55 -33.93 -0.58
N ALA A 209 -4.41 -35.16 -1.02
CA ALA A 209 -5.55 -36.02 -1.36
C ALA A 209 -6.46 -36.27 -0.14
N TYR A 210 -5.86 -36.47 1.04
CA TYR A 210 -6.62 -36.58 2.27
C TYR A 210 -7.39 -35.29 2.61
N ALA A 211 -6.78 -34.11 2.41
CA ALA A 211 -7.46 -32.84 2.62
C ALA A 211 -8.68 -32.67 1.69
N LYS A 212 -8.54 -33.06 0.43
CA LYS A 212 -9.62 -33.02 -0.57
C LYS A 212 -10.79 -33.99 -0.30
N MET A 213 -10.60 -34.95 0.59
CA MET A 213 -11.72 -35.79 1.05
C MET A 213 -12.72 -35.04 1.93
N HIS A 214 -12.34 -33.88 2.49
CA HIS A 214 -13.21 -33.09 3.35
C HIS A 214 -14.14 -32.20 2.52
N ASP A 215 -15.41 -32.20 2.90
CA ASP A 215 -16.45 -31.43 2.22
C ASP A 215 -16.11 -29.92 2.13
N GLY A 216 -16.25 -29.34 0.93
CA GLY A 216 -15.92 -27.95 0.66
C GLY A 216 -14.42 -27.65 0.49
N VAL A 217 -13.55 -28.69 0.41
CA VAL A 217 -12.11 -28.52 0.27
C VAL A 217 -11.64 -29.05 -1.09
N GLU A 218 -11.69 -28.22 -2.13
CA GLU A 218 -11.34 -28.62 -3.50
C GLU A 218 -9.93 -28.15 -3.90
N ASN A 219 -9.70 -26.84 -3.75
CA ASN A 219 -8.47 -26.20 -4.17
C ASN A 219 -7.52 -26.03 -2.99
N VAL A 220 -6.49 -26.86 -2.94
CA VAL A 220 -5.54 -26.87 -1.83
C VAL A 220 -4.10 -26.90 -2.33
N HIS A 221 -3.20 -26.49 -1.46
CA HIS A 221 -1.77 -26.59 -1.68
C HIS A 221 -1.10 -27.16 -0.43
N SER A 222 -0.20 -28.12 -0.62
CA SER A 222 0.45 -28.82 0.49
C SER A 222 1.97 -28.74 0.45
N MET A 223 2.58 -28.89 1.62
CA MET A 223 4.01 -29.13 1.80
C MET A 223 4.24 -30.21 2.86
N THR A 224 5.31 -30.96 2.70
CA THR A 224 5.74 -31.99 3.66
C THR A 224 7.24 -31.88 3.88
N SER A 225 7.64 -31.91 5.14
CA SER A 225 9.02 -32.06 5.60
C SER A 225 9.09 -33.23 6.59
N ASP A 226 10.26 -33.52 7.15
CA ASP A 226 10.46 -34.69 8.04
C ASP A 226 9.46 -34.78 9.18
N ARG A 227 9.14 -33.64 9.81
CA ARG A 227 8.28 -33.58 11.00
C ARG A 227 7.00 -32.77 10.82
N TRP A 228 6.80 -32.11 9.66
CA TRP A 228 5.65 -31.30 9.40
C TRP A 228 5.04 -31.60 8.04
N SER A 229 3.74 -31.84 8.03
CA SER A 229 2.95 -31.79 6.80
C SER A 229 1.83 -30.77 6.99
N VAL A 230 1.72 -29.85 6.04
CA VAL A 230 0.74 -28.77 6.08
C VAL A 230 0.04 -28.69 4.74
N CYS A 231 -1.29 -28.62 4.75
CA CYS A 231 -2.11 -28.37 3.57
C CYS A 231 -3.09 -27.22 3.87
N ILE A 232 -3.31 -26.34 2.91
CA ILE A 232 -4.12 -25.14 3.07
C ILE A 232 -5.02 -24.96 1.83
N GLY A 233 -6.27 -24.56 2.06
CA GLY A 233 -7.24 -24.17 1.02
C GLY A 233 -8.14 -23.04 1.49
N PRO A 234 -8.94 -22.39 0.60
CA PRO A 234 -9.86 -21.33 0.98
C PRO A 234 -10.95 -21.85 1.93
N SER A 235 -11.49 -20.97 2.77
CA SER A 235 -12.61 -21.24 3.66
C SER A 235 -13.60 -20.09 3.68
N GLU A 236 -14.86 -20.39 3.40
CA GLU A 236 -15.98 -19.42 3.49
C GLU A 236 -16.51 -19.25 4.91
N ASN A 237 -16.28 -20.23 5.79
CA ASN A 237 -16.88 -20.31 7.13
C ASN A 237 -15.93 -19.81 8.25
N GLY A 238 -14.85 -19.14 7.92
CA GLY A 238 -13.79 -18.77 8.83
C GLY A 238 -12.73 -19.85 8.97
N MET A 239 -11.84 -19.72 9.95
CA MET A 239 -10.73 -20.65 10.12
C MET A 239 -11.22 -22.03 10.58
N GLU A 240 -11.11 -23.02 9.72
CA GLU A 240 -11.31 -24.45 10.05
C GLU A 240 -9.95 -25.16 10.13
N GLN A 241 -9.86 -26.21 10.97
CA GLN A 241 -8.62 -26.95 11.10
C GLN A 241 -8.85 -28.46 11.29
N VAL A 242 -7.98 -29.27 10.71
CA VAL A 242 -7.81 -30.70 11.02
C VAL A 242 -6.35 -30.91 11.37
N SER A 243 -6.08 -31.39 12.58
CA SER A 243 -4.68 -31.51 13.01
C SER A 243 -4.35 -32.75 13.78
N PHE A 244 -3.08 -33.15 13.67
CA PHE A 244 -2.51 -34.32 14.29
C PHE A 244 -1.17 -34.01 14.95
N VAL A 245 -0.95 -34.54 16.13
CA VAL A 245 0.33 -34.51 16.83
C VAL A 245 0.72 -35.95 17.19
N ASN A 246 1.83 -36.47 16.65
CA ASN A 246 2.31 -37.83 16.88
C ASN A 246 1.20 -38.87 16.65
N GLY A 247 0.42 -38.75 15.56
CA GLY A 247 -0.68 -39.65 15.25
C GLY A 247 -1.98 -39.45 16.02
N LEU A 248 -1.99 -38.59 17.04
CA LEU A 248 -3.17 -38.23 17.82
C LEU A 248 -3.97 -37.14 17.08
N CYS A 249 -5.26 -37.32 16.94
CA CYS A 249 -6.13 -36.30 16.38
C CYS A 249 -6.39 -35.21 17.41
N THR A 250 -5.94 -33.97 17.11
CA THR A 250 -6.14 -32.80 17.99
C THR A 250 -7.33 -32.00 17.50
N THR A 251 -8.54 -32.45 17.84
CA THR A 251 -9.83 -31.88 17.37
C THR A 251 -10.02 -30.41 17.75
N ARG A 252 -9.40 -29.94 18.83
CA ARG A 252 -9.39 -28.56 19.30
C ARG A 252 -8.14 -27.78 18.88
N GLY A 253 -7.27 -28.39 18.05
CA GLY A 253 -6.04 -27.77 17.59
C GLY A 253 -4.99 -27.62 18.69
N GLY A 254 -4.51 -26.38 18.90
CA GLY A 254 -3.52 -26.04 19.91
C GLY A 254 -2.31 -25.31 19.34
N THR A 255 -1.26 -25.20 20.15
CA THR A 255 -0.07 -24.39 19.88
C THR A 255 0.63 -24.68 18.55
N HIS A 256 0.60 -25.93 18.07
CA HIS A 256 1.19 -26.30 16.77
C HIS A 256 0.40 -25.73 15.59
N VAL A 257 -0.93 -25.68 15.66
CA VAL A 257 -1.79 -25.04 14.65
C VAL A 257 -1.60 -23.53 14.68
N ASP A 258 -1.60 -22.91 15.88
CA ASP A 258 -1.41 -21.48 16.06
C ASP A 258 -0.06 -21.00 15.52
N HIS A 259 0.99 -21.78 15.75
CA HIS A 259 2.32 -21.50 15.25
C HIS A 259 2.37 -21.51 13.71
N VAL A 260 1.87 -22.57 13.08
CA VAL A 260 1.85 -22.72 11.63
C VAL A 260 0.97 -21.64 10.98
N THR A 261 -0.25 -21.43 11.49
CA THR A 261 -1.19 -20.44 10.92
C THR A 261 -0.66 -19.01 11.05
N THR A 262 0.07 -18.71 12.13
CA THR A 262 0.68 -17.39 12.31
C THR A 262 1.80 -17.12 11.31
N ILE A 263 2.66 -18.12 11.07
CA ILE A 263 3.75 -18.00 10.10
C ILE A 263 3.19 -17.87 8.68
N ILE A 264 2.18 -18.68 8.31
CA ILE A 264 1.54 -18.62 6.99
C ILE A 264 0.82 -17.28 6.81
N ALA A 265 0.05 -16.83 7.80
CA ALA A 265 -0.67 -15.57 7.72
C ALA A 265 0.29 -14.37 7.52
N ASN A 266 1.41 -14.35 8.24
CA ASN A 266 2.42 -13.31 8.07
C ASN A 266 3.07 -13.36 6.68
N GLY A 267 3.35 -14.56 6.16
CA GLY A 267 3.87 -14.73 4.80
C GLY A 267 2.90 -14.22 3.73
N ILE A 268 1.60 -14.51 3.85
CA ILE A 268 0.55 -14.02 2.94
C ILE A 268 0.43 -12.49 3.05
N ILE A 269 0.47 -11.93 4.26
CA ILE A 269 0.43 -10.48 4.49
C ILE A 269 1.63 -9.81 3.79
N GLU A 270 2.82 -10.35 3.93
CA GLU A 270 4.04 -9.82 3.32
C GLU A 270 3.96 -9.83 1.78
N ASP A 271 3.52 -10.93 1.19
CA ASP A 271 3.38 -11.07 -0.28
C ASP A 271 2.28 -10.13 -0.84
N MET A 272 1.16 -10.00 -0.14
CA MET A 272 0.02 -9.16 -0.56
C MET A 272 0.11 -7.69 -0.11
N ALA A 273 1.12 -7.31 0.67
CA ALA A 273 1.26 -5.96 1.26
C ALA A 273 1.26 -4.81 0.23
N LYS A 274 1.70 -5.07 -1.00
CA LYS A 274 1.68 -4.09 -2.09
C LYS A 274 0.28 -3.87 -2.68
N LYS A 275 -0.65 -4.79 -2.47
CA LYS A 275 -2.00 -4.77 -3.05
C LYS A 275 -3.06 -4.35 -2.03
N ILE A 276 -3.03 -4.94 -0.84
CA ILE A 276 -4.04 -4.75 0.21
C ILE A 276 -3.40 -4.76 1.60
N LYS A 277 -4.00 -4.02 2.54
CA LYS A 277 -3.60 -4.05 3.96
C LYS A 277 -4.46 -5.07 4.70
N LEU A 278 -3.82 -6.10 5.23
CA LEU A 278 -4.46 -7.20 5.93
C LEU A 278 -4.01 -7.26 7.40
N LYS A 279 -4.91 -7.72 8.28
CA LYS A 279 -4.59 -8.08 9.66
C LYS A 279 -4.44 -9.61 9.76
N PRO A 280 -3.55 -10.15 10.64
CA PRO A 280 -3.33 -11.59 10.75
C PRO A 280 -4.62 -12.41 10.92
N GLN A 281 -5.55 -11.96 11.78
CA GLN A 281 -6.81 -12.66 12.00
C GLN A 281 -7.70 -12.72 10.76
N GLN A 282 -7.65 -11.71 9.89
CA GLN A 282 -8.42 -11.72 8.65
C GLN A 282 -7.91 -12.79 7.69
N VAL A 283 -6.59 -12.95 7.64
CA VAL A 283 -5.95 -13.95 6.79
C VAL A 283 -6.21 -15.35 7.33
N LYS A 284 -6.11 -15.55 8.65
CA LYS A 284 -6.43 -16.82 9.29
C LYS A 284 -7.87 -17.26 9.01
N ASN A 285 -8.82 -16.35 9.01
CA ASN A 285 -10.23 -16.67 8.76
C ASN A 285 -10.55 -16.97 7.29
N ALA A 286 -9.64 -16.75 6.36
CA ALA A 286 -9.85 -16.99 4.94
C ALA A 286 -9.41 -18.38 4.48
N PHE A 287 -8.96 -19.26 5.39
CA PHE A 287 -8.48 -20.59 5.00
C PHE A 287 -8.82 -21.70 5.97
N THR A 288 -9.00 -22.88 5.43
CA THR A 288 -8.98 -24.17 6.13
C THR A 288 -7.57 -24.71 6.13
N ILE A 289 -7.10 -25.24 7.26
CA ILE A 289 -5.75 -25.78 7.41
C ILE A 289 -5.74 -27.21 7.93
N PHE A 290 -4.88 -28.02 7.34
CA PHE A 290 -4.55 -29.38 7.78
C PHE A 290 -3.12 -29.40 8.26
N VAL A 291 -2.88 -29.90 9.47
CA VAL A 291 -1.54 -29.92 10.07
C VAL A 291 -1.26 -31.31 10.66
N ARG A 292 -0.18 -31.93 10.22
CA ARG A 292 0.38 -33.12 10.89
C ARG A 292 1.77 -32.78 11.41
N ALA A 293 1.94 -32.81 12.71
CA ALA A 293 3.19 -32.49 13.39
C ALA A 293 3.74 -33.69 14.17
N THR A 294 5.06 -33.87 14.10
CA THR A 294 5.79 -34.80 14.97
C THR A 294 6.61 -33.99 15.97
N LEU A 295 6.17 -33.98 17.24
CA LEU A 295 6.72 -33.17 18.31
C LEU A 295 7.46 -34.02 19.33
N GLU A 296 8.49 -33.47 19.95
CA GLU A 296 9.20 -34.10 21.06
C GLU A 296 8.42 -33.89 22.37
N ASN A 297 8.16 -35.01 23.09
CA ASN A 297 7.47 -35.02 24.39
C ASN A 297 6.24 -34.10 24.46
N PRO A 298 5.22 -34.26 23.59
CA PRO A 298 4.10 -33.31 23.51
C PRO A 298 3.26 -33.33 24.79
N ASN A 299 2.81 -32.14 25.21
CA ASN A 299 1.87 -31.93 26.29
C ASN A 299 0.48 -31.57 25.76
N PHE A 300 -0.58 -31.96 26.46
CA PHE A 300 -1.97 -31.75 26.09
C PHE A 300 -2.74 -31.16 27.26
N SER A 301 -3.86 -30.48 26.97
CA SER A 301 -4.72 -29.84 27.97
C SER A 301 -5.44 -30.86 28.88
N SER A 302 -5.62 -32.08 28.46
CA SER A 302 -6.30 -33.17 29.19
C SER A 302 -5.88 -34.54 28.68
N GLN A 303 -6.32 -35.62 29.42
CA GLN A 303 -6.09 -37.02 28.99
C GLN A 303 -6.79 -37.37 27.67
N VAL A 304 -7.83 -36.63 27.28
CA VAL A 304 -8.47 -36.78 25.93
C VAL A 304 -7.51 -36.40 24.79
N LYS A 305 -6.49 -35.56 25.06
CA LYS A 305 -5.45 -35.14 24.13
C LYS A 305 -5.99 -34.41 22.90
N SER A 306 -7.14 -33.73 23.06
CA SER A 306 -7.80 -32.99 21.98
C SER A 306 -7.11 -31.69 21.61
N GLU A 307 -6.24 -31.14 22.48
CA GLU A 307 -5.58 -29.86 22.29
C GLU A 307 -4.12 -29.93 22.74
N CYS A 308 -3.18 -29.59 21.86
CA CYS A 308 -1.77 -29.54 22.17
C CYS A 308 -1.39 -28.24 22.86
N THR A 309 -0.67 -28.33 24.01
CA THR A 309 -0.24 -27.16 24.81
C THR A 309 1.26 -26.94 24.84
N THR A 310 2.04 -27.77 24.15
CA THR A 310 3.50 -27.66 24.07
C THR A 310 3.89 -26.32 23.46
N LYS A 311 4.76 -25.56 24.13
CA LYS A 311 5.25 -24.28 23.59
C LYS A 311 6.12 -24.51 22.36
N SER A 312 6.09 -23.61 21.37
CA SER A 312 6.79 -23.77 20.09
C SER A 312 8.31 -23.98 20.21
N GLN A 313 8.93 -23.40 21.25
CA GLN A 313 10.36 -23.59 21.55
C GLN A 313 10.73 -25.03 21.95
N HIS A 314 9.74 -25.86 22.34
CA HIS A 314 9.93 -27.26 22.77
C HIS A 314 9.40 -28.27 21.78
N PHE A 315 9.11 -27.89 20.52
CA PHE A 315 8.64 -28.80 19.49
C PHE A 315 9.71 -29.80 19.03
N GLY A 316 10.99 -29.53 19.31
CA GLY A 316 12.12 -30.32 18.83
C GLY A 316 12.38 -30.23 17.33
N SER A 317 11.60 -29.44 16.61
CA SER A 317 11.75 -29.13 15.19
C SER A 317 11.22 -27.72 14.86
N LYS A 318 11.77 -27.13 13.79
CA LYS A 318 11.34 -25.82 13.30
C LYS A 318 10.43 -26.00 12.08
N PHE A 319 9.35 -25.24 12.05
CA PHE A 319 8.52 -25.13 10.84
C PHE A 319 9.06 -24.01 9.95
N ASP A 320 9.68 -24.37 8.82
CA ASP A 320 10.20 -23.42 7.84
C ASP A 320 9.22 -23.30 6.67
N LEU A 321 8.81 -22.06 6.35
CA LEU A 321 7.82 -21.76 5.34
C LEU A 321 8.50 -21.31 4.03
N PRO A 322 8.49 -22.09 2.94
CA PRO A 322 9.01 -21.67 1.64
C PRO A 322 8.17 -20.54 1.05
N LYS A 323 8.83 -19.53 0.46
CA LYS A 323 8.14 -18.45 -0.27
C LYS A 323 7.26 -18.95 -1.41
N THR A 324 7.64 -20.06 -2.05
CA THR A 324 6.86 -20.73 -3.10
C THR A 324 5.54 -21.27 -2.57
N PHE A 325 5.52 -21.81 -1.34
CA PHE A 325 4.30 -22.27 -0.70
C PHE A 325 3.29 -21.14 -0.52
N VAL A 326 3.75 -19.98 -0.02
CA VAL A 326 2.88 -18.80 0.16
C VAL A 326 2.24 -18.35 -1.15
N LYS A 327 3.04 -18.25 -2.22
CA LYS A 327 2.52 -17.84 -3.53
C LYS A 327 1.49 -18.84 -4.09
N ASN A 328 1.71 -20.13 -3.89
CA ASN A 328 0.78 -21.15 -4.36
C ASN A 328 -0.48 -21.20 -3.48
N ALA A 329 -0.35 -21.05 -2.16
CA ALA A 329 -1.48 -20.93 -1.24
C ALA A 329 -2.40 -19.73 -1.63
N ILE A 330 -1.84 -18.57 -1.99
CA ILE A 330 -2.61 -17.43 -2.46
C ILE A 330 -3.41 -17.78 -3.73
N LYS A 331 -2.85 -18.60 -4.63
CA LYS A 331 -3.49 -19.00 -5.90
C LYS A 331 -4.62 -20.03 -5.72
N THR A 332 -4.77 -20.67 -4.58
CA THR A 332 -5.88 -21.62 -4.32
C THR A 332 -7.27 -20.94 -4.25
N GLY A 333 -7.33 -19.62 -4.28
CA GLY A 333 -8.55 -18.80 -4.10
C GLY A 333 -8.50 -17.94 -2.83
N ILE A 334 -7.58 -18.20 -1.89
CA ILE A 334 -7.40 -17.41 -0.67
C ILE A 334 -7.12 -15.93 -1.00
N GLY A 335 -6.33 -15.67 -2.05
CA GLY A 335 -6.02 -14.31 -2.49
C GLY A 335 -7.24 -13.54 -3.00
N ASP A 336 -8.13 -14.21 -3.71
CA ASP A 336 -9.35 -13.61 -4.25
C ASP A 336 -10.34 -13.32 -3.14
N GLU A 337 -10.50 -14.24 -2.18
CA GLU A 337 -11.34 -14.06 -0.99
C GLU A 337 -10.87 -12.87 -0.14
N LEU A 338 -9.56 -12.80 0.17
CA LEU A 338 -9.00 -11.69 0.93
C LEU A 338 -9.17 -10.34 0.20
N THR A 339 -9.07 -10.36 -1.12
CA THR A 339 -9.31 -9.17 -1.96
C THR A 339 -10.79 -8.75 -1.92
N ALA A 340 -11.71 -9.69 -2.00
CA ALA A 340 -13.16 -9.44 -1.89
C ALA A 340 -13.55 -8.91 -0.51
N LEU A 341 -13.01 -9.50 0.55
CA LEU A 341 -13.21 -9.03 1.93
C LEU A 341 -12.67 -7.61 2.16
N SER A 342 -11.52 -7.29 1.57
CA SER A 342 -10.94 -5.94 1.63
C SER A 342 -11.86 -4.93 0.93
N LYS A 343 -12.30 -5.22 -0.29
CA LYS A 343 -13.23 -4.37 -1.05
C LYS A 343 -14.56 -4.18 -0.30
N PHE A 344 -15.09 -5.24 0.29
CA PHE A 344 -16.33 -5.16 1.08
C PHE A 344 -16.19 -4.23 2.29
N LYS A 345 -15.05 -4.31 3.00
CA LYS A 345 -14.76 -3.40 4.12
C LYS A 345 -14.60 -1.96 3.66
N GLU A 346 -13.86 -1.74 2.57
CA GLU A 346 -13.70 -0.42 1.97
C GLU A 346 -15.06 0.19 1.57
N MET A 347 -15.93 -0.61 0.97
CA MET A 347 -17.29 -0.20 0.62
C MET A 347 -18.13 0.14 1.87
N LYS A 348 -18.02 -0.66 2.93
CA LYS A 348 -18.69 -0.40 4.22
C LYS A 348 -18.19 0.89 4.88
N GLU A 349 -16.89 1.17 4.83
CA GLU A 349 -16.33 2.42 5.34
C GLU A 349 -16.82 3.64 4.51
N LEU A 350 -16.81 3.55 3.19
CA LEU A 350 -17.33 4.60 2.32
C LEU A 350 -18.84 4.86 2.53
N LYS A 351 -19.64 3.81 2.83
CA LYS A 351 -21.06 3.96 3.15
C LYS A 351 -21.34 4.76 4.43
N LYS A 352 -20.39 4.82 5.37
CA LYS A 352 -20.54 5.64 6.59
C LYS A 352 -20.65 7.15 6.29
N THR A 353 -20.15 7.59 5.15
CA THR A 353 -20.18 8.98 4.72
C THR A 353 -21.32 9.28 3.76
N ASP A 354 -22.25 8.35 3.54
CA ASP A 354 -23.35 8.49 2.59
C ASP A 354 -24.28 9.65 2.94
N GLY A 355 -24.68 10.35 1.90
CA GLY A 355 -25.74 11.35 1.96
C GLY A 355 -27.13 10.70 1.95
N ALA A 356 -28.12 11.50 2.33
CA ALA A 356 -29.52 11.11 2.24
C ALA A 356 -30.34 12.26 1.66
N ARG A 357 -31.43 11.95 0.99
CA ARG A 357 -32.38 12.95 0.49
C ARG A 357 -33.15 13.58 1.65
N LYS A 358 -32.49 14.44 2.42
CA LYS A 358 -33.08 15.22 3.51
C LYS A 358 -33.30 16.66 3.08
N SER A 359 -34.41 17.27 3.45
CA SER A 359 -34.70 18.67 3.13
C SER A 359 -33.77 19.66 3.85
N LYS A 360 -33.26 19.30 5.03
CA LYS A 360 -32.30 20.13 5.79
C LYS A 360 -31.05 19.36 6.13
N ILE A 361 -29.90 19.97 5.97
CA ILE A 361 -28.58 19.47 6.39
C ILE A 361 -28.02 20.41 7.44
N THR A 362 -27.45 19.85 8.50
CA THR A 362 -26.73 20.56 9.55
C THR A 362 -25.25 20.20 9.54
N GLY A 363 -24.41 21.06 10.10
CA GLY A 363 -22.96 20.79 10.27
C GLY A 363 -22.10 21.13 9.07
N ILE A 364 -22.62 21.82 8.04
CA ILE A 364 -21.85 22.35 6.90
C ILE A 364 -22.04 23.87 6.81
N PRO A 365 -21.29 24.64 7.61
CA PRO A 365 -21.56 26.09 7.76
C PRO A 365 -21.31 26.92 6.50
N LYS A 366 -20.51 26.43 5.54
CA LYS A 366 -20.21 27.11 4.28
C LYS A 366 -21.26 26.87 3.19
N LEU A 367 -22.22 25.98 3.40
CA LEU A 367 -23.28 25.72 2.44
C LEU A 367 -24.37 26.79 2.50
N ASP A 368 -24.63 27.45 1.37
CA ASP A 368 -25.84 28.17 1.10
C ASP A 368 -26.82 27.24 0.38
N ASP A 369 -27.68 26.56 1.13
CA ASP A 369 -28.53 25.48 0.60
C ASP A 369 -29.74 26.07 -0.19
N ALA A 370 -30.17 25.36 -1.24
CA ALA A 370 -31.40 25.72 -1.95
C ALA A 370 -32.62 25.39 -1.09
N ASN A 371 -33.64 26.28 -1.06
CA ASN A 371 -34.84 26.08 -0.24
C ASN A 371 -35.61 24.78 -0.60
N LYS A 372 -35.55 24.34 -1.85
CA LYS A 372 -36.21 23.14 -2.37
C LYS A 372 -35.32 21.92 -2.46
N ALA A 373 -34.07 21.99 -1.99
CA ALA A 373 -33.16 20.85 -1.97
C ALA A 373 -33.70 19.73 -1.08
N GLY A 374 -33.62 18.49 -1.57
CA GLY A 374 -34.09 17.30 -0.85
C GLY A 374 -35.63 17.18 -0.72
N THR A 375 -36.39 18.08 -1.33
CA THR A 375 -37.87 18.02 -1.41
C THR A 375 -38.34 17.28 -2.67
N ALA A 376 -39.65 17.24 -2.93
CA ALA A 376 -40.19 16.73 -4.19
C ALA A 376 -39.71 17.48 -5.43
N GLN A 377 -39.22 18.71 -5.27
CA GLN A 377 -38.68 19.55 -6.35
C GLN A 377 -37.14 19.48 -6.47
N SER A 378 -36.48 18.57 -5.77
CA SER A 378 -35.01 18.43 -5.75
C SER A 378 -34.39 18.21 -7.13
N SER A 379 -35.11 17.54 -8.05
CA SER A 379 -34.67 17.31 -9.43
C SER A 379 -34.46 18.61 -10.23
N LYS A 380 -35.14 19.69 -9.85
CA LYS A 380 -35.00 21.04 -10.44
C LYS A 380 -33.89 21.85 -9.78
N CYS A 381 -33.37 21.40 -8.62
CA CYS A 381 -32.34 22.14 -7.88
C CYS A 381 -30.95 21.94 -8.48
N THR A 382 -30.17 23.00 -8.49
CA THR A 382 -28.77 23.02 -8.93
C THR A 382 -27.86 23.46 -7.78
N LEU A 383 -26.85 22.66 -7.46
CA LEU A 383 -25.78 23.03 -6.57
C LEU A 383 -24.66 23.68 -7.39
N ILE A 384 -24.32 24.91 -7.09
CA ILE A 384 -23.15 25.60 -7.67
C ILE A 384 -21.97 25.38 -6.76
N VAL A 385 -20.92 24.73 -7.28
CA VAL A 385 -19.63 24.54 -6.59
C VAL A 385 -18.66 25.58 -7.10
N THR A 386 -18.03 26.33 -6.18
CA THR A 386 -17.11 27.43 -6.53
C THR A 386 -15.68 27.16 -6.08
N GLU A 387 -14.72 27.76 -6.75
CA GLU A 387 -13.31 27.75 -6.37
C GLU A 387 -13.05 28.75 -5.22
N GLY A 388 -13.31 28.31 -4.00
CA GLY A 388 -13.08 29.11 -2.80
C GLY A 388 -14.19 30.11 -2.46
N ASP A 389 -13.96 30.81 -1.35
CA ASP A 389 -14.94 31.73 -0.76
C ASP A 389 -15.14 33.00 -1.61
N SER A 390 -14.12 33.48 -2.33
CA SER A 390 -14.21 34.66 -3.21
C SER A 390 -15.21 34.45 -4.33
N ALA A 391 -15.14 33.31 -5.01
CA ALA A 391 -16.07 32.92 -6.07
C ALA A 391 -17.49 32.65 -5.52
N LYS A 392 -17.60 32.15 -4.27
CA LYS A 392 -18.88 32.01 -3.58
C LYS A 392 -19.62 33.34 -3.48
N THR A 393 -18.93 34.42 -3.10
CA THR A 393 -19.53 35.75 -2.98
C THR A 393 -20.14 36.21 -4.32
N LEU A 394 -19.46 35.98 -5.43
CA LEU A 394 -19.95 36.26 -6.78
C LEU A 394 -21.21 35.41 -7.09
N ALA A 395 -21.18 34.11 -6.80
CA ALA A 395 -22.33 33.24 -7.02
C ALA A 395 -23.55 33.66 -6.18
N VAL A 396 -23.35 34.00 -4.91
CA VAL A 396 -24.42 34.48 -4.02
C VAL A 396 -25.01 35.81 -4.52
N ALA A 397 -24.20 36.75 -5.07
CA ALA A 397 -24.71 37.96 -5.70
C ALA A 397 -25.61 37.63 -6.91
N GLY A 398 -25.26 36.59 -7.68
CA GLY A 398 -26.05 36.09 -8.79
C GLY A 398 -27.38 35.44 -8.36
N LEU A 399 -27.44 34.80 -7.16
CA LEU A 399 -28.67 34.20 -6.64
C LEU A 399 -29.80 35.23 -6.48
N SER A 400 -29.49 36.53 -6.36
CA SER A 400 -30.50 37.61 -6.35
C SER A 400 -31.33 37.67 -7.64
N VAL A 401 -30.84 37.10 -8.72
CA VAL A 401 -31.49 37.06 -10.04
C VAL A 401 -32.29 35.78 -10.26
N VAL A 402 -31.67 34.63 -9.97
CA VAL A 402 -32.26 33.31 -10.24
C VAL A 402 -33.05 32.75 -9.06
N GLY A 403 -32.96 33.39 -7.88
CA GLY A 403 -33.62 33.01 -6.65
C GLY A 403 -32.88 31.88 -5.89
N ARG A 404 -33.24 31.75 -4.60
CA ARG A 404 -32.65 30.72 -3.70
C ARG A 404 -33.50 29.45 -3.62
N ASP A 405 -34.59 29.35 -4.33
CA ASP A 405 -35.47 28.18 -4.24
C ASP A 405 -34.83 26.94 -4.87
N HIS A 406 -34.21 27.10 -6.03
CA HIS A 406 -33.63 26.02 -6.81
C HIS A 406 -32.09 26.07 -6.93
N TYR A 407 -31.44 27.11 -6.41
CA TYR A 407 -30.01 27.24 -6.50
C TYR A 407 -29.35 27.30 -5.12
N GLY A 408 -28.40 26.39 -4.86
CA GLY A 408 -27.54 26.41 -3.70
C GLY A 408 -26.08 26.66 -4.10
N VAL A 409 -25.23 27.08 -3.16
CA VAL A 409 -23.82 27.39 -3.41
C VAL A 409 -22.97 26.74 -2.32
N PHE A 410 -21.87 26.07 -2.73
CA PHE A 410 -20.89 25.48 -1.84
C PHE A 410 -19.46 25.81 -2.34
N PRO A 411 -18.60 26.48 -1.55
CA PRO A 411 -17.23 26.77 -1.91
C PRO A 411 -16.32 25.60 -1.55
N LEU A 412 -15.49 25.18 -2.49
CA LEU A 412 -14.42 24.23 -2.25
C LEU A 412 -13.25 24.90 -1.51
N ARG A 413 -12.55 24.16 -0.65
CA ARG A 413 -11.35 24.66 0.07
C ARG A 413 -10.06 24.49 -0.75
N GLY A 414 -10.17 24.43 -2.06
CA GLY A 414 -9.09 24.16 -2.99
C GLY A 414 -9.40 22.98 -3.92
N LYS A 415 -8.38 22.38 -4.49
CA LYS A 415 -8.56 21.25 -5.42
C LYS A 415 -9.01 19.99 -4.70
N CYS A 416 -10.06 19.34 -5.21
CA CYS A 416 -10.49 18.03 -4.74
C CYS A 416 -9.37 17.00 -4.90
N LYS A 417 -9.36 15.98 -4.05
CA LYS A 417 -8.40 14.87 -4.20
C LYS A 417 -8.75 14.02 -5.41
N ASN A 418 -7.73 13.53 -6.12
CA ASN A 418 -7.91 12.50 -7.12
C ASN A 418 -8.31 11.19 -6.44
N VAL A 419 -9.57 10.81 -6.59
CA VAL A 419 -10.18 9.64 -5.91
C VAL A 419 -9.57 8.30 -6.32
N ARG A 420 -8.84 8.25 -7.45
CA ARG A 420 -8.18 7.02 -7.93
C ARG A 420 -6.83 6.76 -7.26
N ASP A 421 -6.20 7.78 -6.71
CA ASP A 421 -4.83 7.71 -6.17
C ASP A 421 -4.77 7.69 -4.63
N VAL A 422 -5.91 7.81 -3.96
CA VAL A 422 -5.98 7.88 -2.49
C VAL A 422 -6.63 6.64 -1.89
N SER A 423 -6.23 6.29 -0.68
CA SER A 423 -6.87 5.19 0.05
C SER A 423 -8.27 5.59 0.55
N VAL A 424 -9.12 4.59 0.78
CA VAL A 424 -10.46 4.80 1.35
C VAL A 424 -10.40 5.56 2.68
N SER A 425 -9.44 5.26 3.53
CA SER A 425 -9.23 5.99 4.79
C SER A 425 -8.95 7.48 4.57
N GLN A 426 -8.17 7.84 3.54
CA GLN A 426 -7.91 9.23 3.19
C GLN A 426 -9.13 9.92 2.58
N LEU A 427 -10.01 9.20 1.86
CA LEU A 427 -11.27 9.74 1.37
C LEU A 427 -12.27 9.97 2.49
N THR A 428 -12.45 8.98 3.38
CA THR A 428 -13.39 9.09 4.51
C THR A 428 -12.97 10.15 5.53
N SER A 429 -11.68 10.46 5.63
CA SER A 429 -11.17 11.58 6.43
C SER A 429 -11.21 12.93 5.71
N ASN A 430 -11.47 12.96 4.40
CA ASN A 430 -11.54 14.20 3.63
C ASN A 430 -12.90 14.86 3.78
N GLN A 431 -12.89 16.04 4.43
CA GLN A 431 -14.13 16.76 4.75
C GLN A 431 -14.89 17.20 3.49
N GLU A 432 -14.20 17.69 2.46
CA GLU A 432 -14.84 18.16 1.23
C GLU A 432 -15.56 17.05 0.46
N PHE A 433 -14.92 15.88 0.35
CA PHE A 433 -15.54 14.72 -0.27
C PHE A 433 -16.81 14.29 0.48
N ASN A 434 -16.72 14.26 1.82
CA ASN A 434 -17.85 13.91 2.67
C ASN A 434 -18.98 14.95 2.61
N ASP A 435 -18.63 16.23 2.61
CA ASP A 435 -19.59 17.32 2.50
C ASP A 435 -20.32 17.27 1.16
N LEU A 436 -19.62 17.12 0.04
CA LEU A 436 -20.23 16.98 -1.29
C LEU A 436 -21.17 15.77 -1.36
N LYS A 437 -20.79 14.61 -0.82
CA LYS A 437 -21.66 13.43 -0.74
C LYS A 437 -22.95 13.73 0.02
N LYS A 438 -22.84 14.37 1.18
CA LYS A 438 -23.98 14.73 2.02
C LYS A 438 -24.86 15.77 1.36
N ILE A 439 -24.26 16.85 0.81
CA ILE A 439 -25.01 17.93 0.16
C ILE A 439 -25.80 17.41 -1.03
N LEU A 440 -25.21 16.58 -1.87
CA LEU A 440 -25.84 16.01 -3.05
C LEU A 440 -26.79 14.84 -2.74
N GLY A 441 -26.65 14.20 -1.58
CA GLY A 441 -27.40 13.00 -1.21
C GLY A 441 -26.89 11.72 -1.86
N LEU A 442 -25.60 11.65 -2.20
CA LEU A 442 -24.96 10.52 -2.89
C LEU A 442 -24.75 9.32 -1.97
N GLN A 443 -25.06 8.13 -2.46
CA GLN A 443 -24.87 6.86 -1.74
C GLN A 443 -23.86 5.96 -2.45
N GLN A 444 -22.97 5.37 -1.67
CA GLN A 444 -21.90 4.53 -2.21
C GLN A 444 -22.40 3.20 -2.78
N GLY A 445 -21.99 2.92 -4.02
CA GLY A 445 -22.36 1.69 -4.72
C GLY A 445 -23.80 1.70 -5.28
N LYS A 446 -24.47 2.85 -5.26
CA LYS A 446 -25.78 3.02 -5.87
C LYS A 446 -25.64 3.44 -7.32
N GLU A 447 -26.37 2.77 -8.20
CA GLU A 447 -26.55 3.17 -9.59
C GLU A 447 -27.83 4.02 -9.69
N TYR A 448 -27.71 5.22 -10.23
CA TYR A 448 -28.83 6.16 -10.36
C TYR A 448 -29.40 6.09 -11.77
N THR A 449 -30.69 5.86 -11.86
CA THR A 449 -31.48 5.91 -13.10
C THR A 449 -32.20 7.24 -13.27
N ASP A 450 -32.37 7.98 -12.17
CA ASP A 450 -33.02 9.28 -12.13
C ASP A 450 -32.37 10.16 -11.04
N VAL A 451 -32.29 11.46 -11.29
CA VAL A 451 -31.74 12.47 -10.36
C VAL A 451 -32.72 12.86 -9.25
N SER A 452 -34.00 12.45 -9.33
CA SER A 452 -35.02 12.73 -8.32
C SER A 452 -34.74 12.11 -6.96
N GLU A 453 -33.86 11.09 -6.92
CA GLU A 453 -33.41 10.44 -5.69
C GLU A 453 -32.36 11.27 -4.91
N LEU A 454 -31.80 12.27 -5.54
CA LEU A 454 -30.78 13.16 -4.97
C LEU A 454 -31.38 14.39 -4.31
N ARG A 455 -30.59 15.10 -3.52
CA ARG A 455 -30.98 16.42 -2.97
C ARG A 455 -30.91 17.54 -4.01
N TYR A 456 -30.05 17.38 -5.02
CA TYR A 456 -29.90 18.27 -6.15
C TYR A 456 -29.92 17.47 -7.45
N GLY A 457 -30.70 17.92 -8.41
CA GLY A 457 -30.77 17.27 -9.73
C GLY A 457 -29.62 17.66 -10.65
N ARG A 458 -28.80 18.66 -10.27
CA ARG A 458 -27.67 19.12 -11.07
C ARG A 458 -26.54 19.65 -10.20
N LEU A 459 -25.31 19.33 -10.60
CA LEU A 459 -24.07 19.86 -10.04
C LEU A 459 -23.44 20.81 -11.08
N MET A 460 -23.41 22.11 -10.78
CA MET A 460 -22.81 23.13 -11.64
C MET A 460 -21.45 23.55 -11.08
N ILE A 461 -20.42 23.46 -11.91
CA ILE A 461 -19.06 23.85 -11.55
C ILE A 461 -18.82 25.28 -12.04
N MET A 462 -18.49 26.17 -11.13
CA MET A 462 -18.17 27.58 -11.39
C MET A 462 -16.77 27.87 -10.84
N THR A 463 -15.77 27.80 -11.71
CA THR A 463 -14.35 28.03 -11.43
C THR A 463 -13.82 29.16 -12.28
N ASP A 464 -12.65 29.67 -11.92
CA ASP A 464 -11.91 30.61 -12.73
C ASP A 464 -11.71 30.03 -14.14
N ALA A 465 -11.66 30.92 -15.13
CA ALA A 465 -11.46 30.51 -16.53
C ALA A 465 -9.97 30.33 -16.85
N ASP A 466 -9.25 29.67 -15.95
CA ASP A 466 -7.83 29.34 -16.05
C ASP A 466 -7.57 27.81 -16.05
N ASN A 467 -6.31 27.45 -16.16
CA ASN A 467 -5.91 26.04 -16.19
C ASN A 467 -6.23 25.32 -14.87
N ASP A 468 -6.15 26.02 -13.73
CA ASP A 468 -6.44 25.44 -12.41
C ASP A 468 -7.93 25.15 -12.25
N GLY A 469 -8.80 26.06 -12.77
CA GLY A 469 -10.24 25.82 -12.85
C GLY A 469 -10.61 24.62 -13.73
N SER A 470 -9.91 24.42 -14.84
CA SER A 470 -10.07 23.22 -15.69
C SER A 470 -9.68 21.93 -14.96
N HIS A 471 -8.65 21.98 -14.12
CA HIS A 471 -8.27 20.85 -13.27
C HIS A 471 -9.35 20.50 -12.24
N ILE A 472 -9.97 21.50 -11.58
CA ILE A 472 -11.06 21.29 -10.62
C ILE A 472 -12.25 20.62 -11.31
N LYS A 473 -12.65 21.10 -12.52
CA LYS A 473 -13.68 20.45 -13.35
C LYS A 473 -13.34 18.98 -13.61
N GLY A 474 -12.10 18.70 -14.02
CA GLY A 474 -11.62 17.36 -14.27
C GLY A 474 -11.66 16.44 -13.03
N LEU A 475 -11.26 16.93 -11.85
CA LEU A 475 -11.29 16.18 -10.60
C LEU A 475 -12.73 15.83 -10.17
N ILE A 476 -13.68 16.76 -10.36
CA ILE A 476 -15.11 16.50 -10.06
C ILE A 476 -15.68 15.49 -11.05
N LEU A 477 -15.42 15.63 -12.35
CA LEU A 477 -15.83 14.66 -13.36
C LEU A 477 -15.24 13.27 -13.07
N ASN A 478 -13.96 13.19 -12.71
CA ASN A 478 -13.31 11.95 -12.32
C ASN A 478 -13.93 11.33 -11.05
N MET A 479 -14.31 12.13 -10.06
CA MET A 479 -14.98 11.65 -8.84
C MET A 479 -16.35 11.03 -9.18
N ILE A 480 -17.16 11.71 -9.98
CA ILE A 480 -18.48 11.21 -10.38
C ILE A 480 -18.34 9.98 -11.28
N HIS A 481 -17.41 10.00 -12.24
CA HIS A 481 -17.11 8.87 -13.10
C HIS A 481 -16.69 7.62 -12.31
N TYR A 482 -15.88 7.78 -11.27
CA TYR A 482 -15.33 6.67 -10.50
C TYR A 482 -16.36 6.00 -9.59
N PHE A 483 -17.21 6.80 -8.93
CA PHE A 483 -18.15 6.29 -7.94
C PHE A 483 -19.60 6.16 -8.45
N TRP A 484 -20.02 7.03 -9.38
CA TRP A 484 -21.41 7.11 -9.87
C TRP A 484 -21.47 7.42 -11.37
N PRO A 485 -20.88 6.57 -12.23
CA PRO A 485 -20.81 6.83 -13.68
C PRO A 485 -22.18 6.99 -14.33
N SER A 486 -23.24 6.39 -13.79
CA SER A 486 -24.62 6.56 -14.27
C SER A 486 -25.08 8.03 -14.25
N LEU A 487 -24.61 8.85 -13.31
CA LEU A 487 -24.97 10.25 -13.20
C LEU A 487 -24.44 11.10 -14.37
N LEU A 488 -23.29 10.75 -14.95
CA LEU A 488 -22.78 11.47 -16.12
C LEU A 488 -23.70 11.31 -17.32
N LYS A 489 -24.34 10.15 -17.49
CA LYS A 489 -25.31 9.89 -18.55
C LYS A 489 -26.61 10.69 -18.38
N LEU A 490 -26.90 11.15 -17.15
CA LEU A 490 -28.08 11.95 -16.81
C LEU A 490 -27.85 13.46 -16.93
N ASN A 491 -26.74 13.92 -17.53
CA ASN A 491 -26.34 15.33 -17.58
C ASN A 491 -26.32 16.01 -16.19
N PHE A 492 -25.94 15.24 -15.16
CA PHE A 492 -25.91 15.72 -13.78
C PHE A 492 -24.84 16.79 -13.55
N VAL A 493 -23.67 16.65 -14.21
CA VAL A 493 -22.54 17.59 -14.08
C VAL A 493 -22.58 18.58 -15.25
N VAL A 494 -22.53 19.87 -14.92
CA VAL A 494 -22.45 20.97 -15.89
C VAL A 494 -21.41 22.00 -15.45
N SER A 495 -20.94 22.84 -16.36
CA SER A 495 -20.03 23.95 -16.04
C SER A 495 -20.67 25.28 -16.42
N MET A 496 -20.50 26.30 -15.58
CA MET A 496 -20.79 27.65 -15.93
C MET A 496 -19.53 28.34 -16.46
N VAL A 497 -19.59 28.88 -17.65
CA VAL A 497 -18.47 29.55 -18.31
C VAL A 497 -18.64 31.07 -18.19
N THR A 498 -17.61 31.76 -17.67
CA THR A 498 -17.59 33.22 -17.58
C THR A 498 -16.63 33.82 -18.60
N PRO A 499 -16.85 35.07 -19.07
CA PRO A 499 -15.92 35.69 -19.99
C PRO A 499 -14.52 35.89 -19.38
N ILE A 500 -13.48 35.71 -20.21
CA ILE A 500 -12.09 36.00 -19.84
C ILE A 500 -11.71 37.43 -20.21
N ILE A 501 -12.35 38.01 -21.23
CA ILE A 501 -12.10 39.38 -21.70
C ILE A 501 -13.44 40.04 -22.01
N LYS A 502 -13.60 41.31 -21.61
CA LYS A 502 -14.72 42.14 -21.98
C LYS A 502 -14.17 43.43 -22.60
N ALA A 503 -14.57 43.70 -23.85
CA ALA A 503 -14.27 44.96 -24.52
C ALA A 503 -15.51 45.85 -24.45
N SER A 504 -15.35 47.12 -24.13
CA SER A 504 -16.44 48.12 -24.04
C SER A 504 -16.09 49.42 -24.72
N LYS A 505 -17.07 49.98 -25.45
CA LYS A 505 -16.96 51.28 -26.10
C LYS A 505 -18.32 51.97 -26.03
N GLY A 506 -18.43 52.99 -25.16
CA GLY A 506 -19.71 53.63 -24.88
C GLY A 506 -20.73 52.65 -24.33
N SER A 507 -21.88 52.50 -24.97
CA SER A 507 -22.92 51.52 -24.61
C SER A 507 -22.71 50.12 -25.17
N GLU A 508 -21.77 49.95 -26.10
CA GLU A 508 -21.45 48.63 -26.70
C GLU A 508 -20.51 47.85 -25.79
N SER A 509 -20.78 46.54 -25.65
CA SER A 509 -19.86 45.60 -24.97
C SER A 509 -19.82 44.25 -25.67
N LYS A 510 -18.62 43.68 -25.78
CA LYS A 510 -18.37 42.33 -26.29
C LYS A 510 -17.63 41.51 -25.26
N SER A 511 -18.11 40.29 -25.04
CA SER A 511 -17.48 39.34 -24.14
C SER A 511 -16.79 38.23 -24.94
N PHE A 512 -15.57 37.86 -24.55
CA PHE A 512 -14.78 36.80 -25.16
C PHE A 512 -14.48 35.73 -24.13
N TYR A 513 -14.63 34.49 -24.54
CA TYR A 513 -14.48 33.31 -23.67
C TYR A 513 -13.19 32.53 -23.98
N THR A 514 -12.46 32.95 -25.03
CA THR A 514 -11.17 32.40 -25.44
C THR A 514 -10.25 33.52 -25.89
N ASP A 515 -8.93 33.35 -25.71
CA ASP A 515 -7.94 34.32 -26.13
C ASP A 515 -7.86 34.44 -27.67
N SER A 516 -7.99 33.30 -28.36
CA SER A 516 -7.99 33.28 -29.83
C SER A 516 -9.13 34.07 -30.42
N ALA A 517 -10.35 33.94 -29.88
CA ALA A 517 -11.50 34.73 -30.33
C ALA A 517 -11.30 36.22 -30.10
N PHE A 518 -10.69 36.63 -29.00
CA PHE A 518 -10.35 38.00 -28.73
C PHE A 518 -9.30 38.54 -29.69
N ARG A 519 -8.19 37.82 -29.90
CA ARG A 519 -7.10 38.23 -30.80
C ARG A 519 -7.59 38.35 -32.23
N THR A 520 -8.40 37.42 -32.73
CA THR A 520 -9.02 37.48 -34.06
C THR A 520 -9.90 38.70 -34.22
N TRP A 521 -10.67 39.07 -33.19
CA TRP A 521 -11.51 40.24 -33.21
C TRP A 521 -10.72 41.54 -33.06
N TYR A 522 -9.67 41.57 -32.23
CA TYR A 522 -8.87 42.73 -31.93
C TYR A 522 -8.00 43.17 -33.15
N GLY A 523 -7.44 42.19 -33.86
CA GLY A 523 -6.56 42.40 -35.04
C GLY A 523 -5.37 43.28 -34.69
N ASP A 524 -5.06 44.26 -35.57
CA ASP A 524 -3.95 45.22 -35.42
C ASP A 524 -4.23 46.37 -34.42
N GLY A 525 -5.24 46.22 -33.60
CA GLY A 525 -5.65 47.17 -32.54
C GLY A 525 -6.94 47.91 -32.85
N LYS A 526 -7.91 47.80 -31.93
CA LYS A 526 -9.21 48.51 -31.98
C LYS A 526 -9.17 49.73 -31.09
N HIS A 527 -8.79 50.87 -31.66
CA HIS A 527 -8.70 52.12 -30.91
C HIS A 527 -10.07 52.57 -30.33
N GLY A 528 -10.03 53.03 -29.08
CA GLY A 528 -11.21 53.54 -28.38
C GLY A 528 -12.03 52.48 -27.67
N TRP A 529 -11.62 51.20 -27.69
CA TRP A 529 -12.20 50.16 -26.83
C TRP A 529 -11.44 50.03 -25.52
N ARG A 530 -12.17 50.02 -24.42
CA ARG A 530 -11.64 49.70 -23.09
C ARG A 530 -11.66 48.17 -22.89
N ILE A 531 -10.51 47.59 -22.73
CA ILE A 531 -10.36 46.16 -22.53
C ILE A 531 -10.23 45.84 -21.03
N LYS A 532 -11.04 44.93 -20.53
CA LYS A 532 -10.96 44.40 -19.17
C LYS A 532 -10.70 42.89 -19.21
N TYR A 533 -9.60 42.49 -18.60
CA TYR A 533 -9.23 41.06 -18.42
C TYR A 533 -9.76 40.56 -17.10
N TYR A 534 -10.31 39.33 -17.09
CA TYR A 534 -10.82 38.65 -15.91
C TYR A 534 -9.87 37.49 -15.57
N LYS A 535 -8.90 37.73 -14.71
CA LYS A 535 -7.90 36.70 -14.30
C LYS A 535 -8.45 35.67 -13.29
N GLY A 536 -9.60 35.97 -12.70
CA GLY A 536 -10.36 35.10 -11.80
C GLY A 536 -11.75 35.68 -11.54
N LEU A 537 -12.64 34.85 -11.01
CA LEU A 537 -14.04 35.25 -10.69
C LEU A 537 -14.10 36.44 -9.71
N GLY A 538 -13.10 36.56 -8.83
CA GLY A 538 -12.99 37.70 -7.91
C GLY A 538 -12.79 39.09 -8.57
N THR A 539 -12.43 39.13 -9.84
CA THR A 539 -12.29 40.40 -10.60
C THR A 539 -13.61 40.94 -11.14
N SER A 540 -14.68 40.14 -11.09
CA SER A 540 -16.02 40.51 -11.50
C SER A 540 -16.76 41.23 -10.39
N THR A 541 -17.48 42.28 -10.74
CA THR A 541 -18.34 43.04 -9.83
C THR A 541 -19.68 42.30 -9.59
N SER A 542 -20.39 42.69 -8.52
CA SER A 542 -21.74 42.16 -8.25
C SER A 542 -22.74 42.47 -9.36
N ALA A 543 -22.55 43.59 -10.11
CA ALA A 543 -23.38 43.92 -11.26
C ALA A 543 -23.13 42.95 -12.43
N GLU A 544 -21.86 42.63 -12.70
CA GLU A 544 -21.48 41.67 -13.72
C GLU A 544 -21.94 40.23 -13.33
N ALA A 545 -21.87 39.87 -12.06
CA ALA A 545 -22.46 38.63 -11.56
C ALA A 545 -23.94 38.50 -11.91
N ARG A 546 -24.73 39.56 -11.65
CA ARG A 546 -26.15 39.57 -12.01
C ARG A 546 -26.36 39.49 -13.53
N GLU A 547 -25.51 40.11 -14.33
CA GLU A 547 -25.57 39.98 -15.80
C GLU A 547 -25.32 38.49 -16.21
N TYR A 548 -24.35 37.86 -15.65
CA TYR A 548 -24.05 36.44 -15.94
C TYR A 548 -25.22 35.52 -15.54
N PHE A 549 -25.79 35.73 -14.38
CA PHE A 549 -26.89 34.91 -13.89
C PHE A 549 -28.21 35.16 -14.64
N LYS A 550 -28.43 36.34 -15.20
CA LYS A 550 -29.55 36.57 -16.16
C LYS A 550 -29.43 35.66 -17.38
N LYS A 551 -28.20 35.33 -17.80
CA LYS A 551 -27.91 34.53 -18.97
C LYS A 551 -27.39 33.12 -18.60
N ILE A 552 -27.69 32.64 -17.38
CA ILE A 552 -27.11 31.39 -16.85
C ILE A 552 -27.33 30.19 -17.77
N GLN A 553 -28.49 30.09 -18.44
CA GLN A 553 -28.80 29.05 -19.38
C GLN A 553 -27.87 29.08 -20.62
N ASP A 554 -27.51 30.30 -21.05
CA ASP A 554 -26.62 30.52 -22.18
C ASP A 554 -25.15 30.27 -21.83
N LEU A 555 -24.77 30.43 -20.58
CA LEU A 555 -23.44 30.26 -20.07
C LEU A 555 -23.20 28.85 -19.50
N THR A 556 -24.23 27.99 -19.52
CA THR A 556 -24.13 26.59 -19.03
C THR A 556 -23.70 25.68 -20.16
N VAL A 557 -22.60 24.94 -19.94
CA VAL A 557 -22.09 23.87 -20.81
C VAL A 557 -22.35 22.53 -20.14
N LYS A 558 -23.01 21.60 -20.84
CA LYS A 558 -23.29 20.23 -20.40
C LYS A 558 -22.16 19.31 -20.85
N PHE A 559 -21.76 18.37 -19.99
CA PHE A 559 -20.78 17.36 -20.34
C PHE A 559 -21.48 16.09 -20.86
N ASP A 560 -21.09 15.66 -22.06
CA ASP A 560 -21.66 14.46 -22.69
C ASP A 560 -20.68 13.29 -22.60
N VAL A 561 -21.25 12.13 -22.29
CA VAL A 561 -20.52 10.85 -22.33
C VAL A 561 -20.47 10.34 -23.75
N ASP A 562 -19.28 10.00 -24.20
CA ASP A 562 -19.00 9.38 -25.52
C ASP A 562 -18.25 8.04 -25.34
N VAL A 563 -17.99 7.36 -26.44
CA VAL A 563 -17.35 6.01 -26.46
C VAL A 563 -15.93 6.03 -25.85
N MET A 564 -15.24 7.18 -25.90
CA MET A 564 -13.87 7.32 -25.40
C MET A 564 -13.77 7.90 -23.99
N THR A 565 -14.89 8.30 -23.39
CA THR A 565 -14.93 8.96 -22.08
C THR A 565 -14.17 8.17 -21.01
N ASP A 566 -14.43 6.86 -20.87
CA ASP A 566 -13.78 6.01 -19.87
C ASP A 566 -12.26 6.00 -20.06
N LYS A 567 -11.80 5.84 -21.30
CA LYS A 567 -10.37 5.81 -21.63
C LYS A 567 -9.71 7.17 -21.36
N SER A 568 -10.36 8.26 -21.71
CA SER A 568 -9.84 9.61 -21.55
C SER A 568 -9.72 10.03 -20.07
N ILE A 569 -10.73 9.76 -19.25
CA ILE A 569 -10.67 10.03 -17.81
C ILE A 569 -9.61 9.13 -17.13
N VAL A 570 -9.55 7.85 -17.47
CA VAL A 570 -8.55 6.93 -16.93
C VAL A 570 -7.14 7.37 -17.34
N LEU A 571 -6.93 7.78 -18.59
CA LEU A 571 -5.65 8.33 -19.06
C LEU A 571 -5.22 9.54 -18.22
N ALA A 572 -6.13 10.47 -17.96
CA ALA A 572 -5.83 11.70 -17.22
C ALA A 572 -5.54 11.45 -15.74
N PHE A 573 -6.25 10.53 -15.07
CA PHE A 573 -6.29 10.47 -13.60
C PHE A 573 -5.79 9.15 -12.99
N ASP A 574 -5.66 8.04 -13.74
CA ASP A 574 -5.23 6.76 -13.14
C ASP A 574 -3.72 6.70 -13.01
N LYS A 575 -3.24 6.37 -11.81
CA LYS A 575 -1.81 6.19 -11.50
C LYS A 575 -1.12 5.17 -12.40
N LYS A 576 -1.82 4.11 -12.81
CA LYS A 576 -1.27 3.05 -13.66
C LYS A 576 -1.03 3.50 -15.10
N LYS A 577 -1.60 4.64 -15.51
CA LYS A 577 -1.50 5.21 -16.86
C LYS A 577 -0.45 6.32 -16.97
N ALA A 578 0.54 6.35 -16.06
CA ALA A 578 1.57 7.39 -16.04
C ALA A 578 2.40 7.42 -17.34
N ASP A 579 2.76 6.27 -17.92
CA ASP A 579 3.55 6.22 -19.14
C ASP A 579 2.71 6.58 -20.38
N ASP A 580 1.47 6.12 -20.48
CA ASP A 580 0.54 6.51 -21.55
C ASP A 580 0.29 8.04 -21.50
N ARG A 581 0.21 8.61 -20.30
CA ARG A 581 0.04 10.06 -20.09
C ARG A 581 1.26 10.86 -20.58
N LYS A 582 2.47 10.35 -20.42
CA LYS A 582 3.69 10.99 -20.96
C LYS A 582 3.61 11.11 -22.49
N VAL A 583 3.21 10.04 -23.17
CA VAL A 583 3.04 10.04 -24.64
C VAL A 583 1.98 11.07 -25.04
N TRP A 584 0.82 11.02 -24.41
CA TRP A 584 -0.27 11.99 -24.65
C TRP A 584 0.17 13.44 -24.51
N LEU A 585 0.93 13.77 -23.46
CA LEU A 585 1.41 15.14 -23.23
C LEU A 585 2.46 15.56 -24.26
N LEU A 586 3.39 14.67 -24.63
CA LEU A 586 4.38 14.96 -25.67
C LEU A 586 3.71 15.20 -27.03
N GLU A 587 2.74 14.39 -27.42
CA GLU A 587 1.95 14.60 -28.65
C GLU A 587 1.17 15.92 -28.61
N SER A 588 0.67 16.29 -27.42
CA SER A 588 -0.06 17.54 -27.23
C SER A 588 0.83 18.79 -27.33
N THR A 589 2.13 18.69 -26.99
CA THR A 589 3.06 19.83 -27.17
C THR A 589 3.32 20.17 -28.64
N ALA A 590 3.09 19.23 -29.54
CA ALA A 590 3.24 19.47 -31.00
C ALA A 590 2.02 20.15 -31.63
N LYS A 591 0.90 20.27 -30.88
CA LYS A 591 -0.34 20.91 -31.37
C LYS A 591 -0.28 22.42 -31.18
N THR A 592 -0.97 23.14 -32.06
CA THR A 592 -1.13 24.58 -31.92
C THR A 592 -2.09 24.93 -30.77
N ALA A 593 -1.98 26.13 -30.23
CA ALA A 593 -2.89 26.64 -29.18
C ALA A 593 -4.37 26.54 -29.62
N GLY A 594 -4.70 26.85 -30.89
CA GLY A 594 -6.06 26.75 -31.41
C GLY A 594 -6.61 25.33 -31.47
N GLU A 595 -5.75 24.32 -31.71
CA GLU A 595 -6.16 22.89 -31.68
C GLU A 595 -6.47 22.37 -30.26
N LEU A 596 -5.87 23.01 -29.26
CA LEU A 596 -6.05 22.70 -27.83
C LEU A 596 -7.06 23.63 -27.15
N GLU A 597 -7.84 24.38 -27.88
CA GLU A 597 -8.82 25.33 -27.34
C GLU A 597 -10.26 24.82 -27.54
N VAL A 598 -11.06 24.89 -26.48
CA VAL A 598 -12.52 24.70 -26.55
C VAL A 598 -13.17 26.04 -26.85
N PRO A 599 -13.98 26.16 -27.93
CA PRO A 599 -14.61 27.45 -28.30
C PRO A 599 -15.79 27.77 -27.35
N TYR A 600 -15.48 27.99 -26.08
CA TYR A 600 -16.45 28.40 -25.09
C TYR A 600 -17.20 29.69 -25.50
N GLY A 601 -18.48 29.78 -25.15
CA GLY A 601 -19.37 30.87 -25.60
C GLY A 601 -20.22 30.45 -26.80
N HIS A 602 -19.77 29.49 -27.61
CA HIS A 602 -20.52 28.95 -28.76
C HIS A 602 -20.97 27.50 -28.50
N VAL A 603 -20.39 26.80 -27.53
CA VAL A 603 -20.63 25.41 -27.24
C VAL A 603 -21.58 25.30 -26.02
N LYS A 604 -22.71 24.61 -26.20
CA LYS A 604 -23.68 24.29 -25.13
C LYS A 604 -23.49 22.86 -24.56
N ARG A 605 -22.86 21.98 -25.34
CA ARG A 605 -22.59 20.57 -25.02
C ARG A 605 -21.15 20.27 -25.38
N LEU A 606 -20.43 19.63 -24.52
CA LEU A 606 -19.02 19.30 -24.68
C LEU A 606 -18.81 17.83 -24.36
N ALA A 607 -18.29 17.06 -25.29
CA ALA A 607 -17.89 15.69 -25.03
C ALA A 607 -16.79 15.66 -23.94
N ILE A 608 -16.90 14.76 -22.98
CA ILE A 608 -15.89 14.62 -21.89
C ILE A 608 -14.51 14.33 -22.50
N THR A 609 -14.45 13.57 -23.58
CA THR A 609 -13.21 13.32 -24.33
C THR A 609 -12.58 14.62 -24.86
N ASP A 610 -13.38 15.49 -25.47
CA ASP A 610 -12.90 16.80 -25.93
C ASP A 610 -12.45 17.71 -24.76
N PHE A 611 -13.17 17.70 -23.65
CA PHE A 611 -12.75 18.39 -22.43
C PHE A 611 -11.37 17.92 -21.97
N VAL A 612 -11.14 16.60 -21.92
CA VAL A 612 -9.84 16.03 -21.47
C VAL A 612 -8.71 16.42 -22.45
N HIS A 613 -8.94 16.30 -23.76
CA HIS A 613 -7.88 16.44 -24.77
C HIS A 613 -7.67 17.88 -25.28
N LYS A 614 -8.57 18.83 -24.96
CA LYS A 614 -8.48 20.23 -25.40
C LYS A 614 -8.43 21.26 -24.26
N ASP A 615 -9.08 20.98 -23.11
CA ASP A 615 -9.12 21.91 -21.98
C ASP A 615 -8.19 21.40 -20.82
N LEU A 616 -8.44 20.20 -20.30
CA LEU A 616 -7.67 19.64 -19.17
C LEU A 616 -6.19 19.44 -19.52
N VAL A 617 -5.87 19.12 -20.77
CA VAL A 617 -4.49 18.98 -21.23
C VAL A 617 -3.67 20.25 -21.02
N ASN A 618 -4.27 21.42 -21.18
CA ASN A 618 -3.60 22.71 -20.97
C ASN A 618 -3.17 22.87 -19.50
N PHE A 619 -4.01 22.44 -18.54
CA PHE A 619 -3.59 22.37 -17.16
C PHE A 619 -2.36 21.47 -16.99
N SER A 620 -2.37 20.27 -17.59
CA SER A 620 -1.26 19.33 -17.46
C SER A 620 0.04 19.88 -18.03
N LEU A 621 -0.02 20.58 -19.17
CA LEU A 621 1.14 21.24 -19.76
C LEU A 621 1.63 22.43 -18.90
N ALA A 622 0.72 23.24 -18.36
CA ALA A 622 1.06 24.32 -17.45
C ALA A 622 1.67 23.81 -16.13
N ASP A 623 1.15 22.71 -15.59
CA ASP A 623 1.67 22.05 -14.40
C ASP A 623 3.10 21.53 -14.63
N LEU A 624 3.40 20.99 -15.81
CA LEU A 624 4.77 20.60 -16.17
C LEU A 624 5.70 21.81 -16.21
N LYS A 625 5.29 22.92 -16.85
CA LYS A 625 6.08 24.15 -16.89
C LYS A 625 6.36 24.71 -15.50
N ARG A 626 5.38 24.63 -14.57
CA ARG A 626 5.54 25.09 -13.17
C ARG A 626 6.49 24.19 -12.36
N SER A 627 6.52 22.89 -12.68
CA SER A 627 7.14 21.89 -11.79
C SER A 627 8.53 21.46 -12.23
N ILE A 628 8.84 21.50 -13.54
CA ILE A 628 10.11 21.05 -14.11
C ILE A 628 10.99 22.26 -14.44
N ALA A 629 12.24 22.20 -14.03
CA ALA A 629 13.20 23.26 -14.26
C ALA A 629 13.70 23.30 -15.71
N HIS A 630 14.23 24.45 -16.14
CA HIS A 630 14.83 24.63 -17.44
C HIS A 630 16.32 24.27 -17.41
N VAL A 631 16.84 23.63 -18.46
CA VAL A 631 18.25 23.16 -18.55
C VAL A 631 19.25 24.32 -18.50
N ALA A 632 18.91 25.48 -19.07
CA ALA A 632 19.78 26.64 -19.13
C ALA A 632 20.04 27.28 -17.76
N ASP A 633 19.00 27.59 -16.99
CA ASP A 633 19.14 28.32 -15.73
C ASP A 633 18.86 27.50 -14.46
N GLY A 634 18.30 26.28 -14.60
CA GLY A 634 17.93 25.44 -13.47
C GLY A 634 16.75 25.98 -12.65
N LEU A 635 16.08 27.01 -13.13
CA LEU A 635 14.99 27.67 -12.40
C LEU A 635 13.62 27.19 -12.88
N LYS A 636 12.69 27.14 -11.96
CA LYS A 636 11.25 27.05 -12.23
C LYS A 636 10.69 28.46 -12.47
N PRO A 637 9.52 28.63 -13.11
CA PRO A 637 8.97 29.97 -13.39
C PRO A 637 8.85 30.87 -12.16
N SER A 638 8.36 30.35 -11.01
CA SER A 638 8.27 31.14 -9.77
C SER A 638 9.64 31.62 -9.26
N GLN A 639 10.67 30.78 -9.35
CA GLN A 639 12.03 31.13 -8.98
C GLN A 639 12.60 32.18 -9.94
N ARG A 640 12.33 32.06 -11.25
CA ARG A 640 12.77 33.00 -12.28
C ARG A 640 12.10 34.36 -12.07
N LYS A 641 10.81 34.43 -11.73
CA LYS A 641 10.09 35.64 -11.36
C LYS A 641 10.71 36.37 -10.18
N VAL A 642 11.11 35.61 -9.13
CA VAL A 642 11.82 36.16 -7.96
C VAL A 642 13.15 36.76 -8.40
N MET A 643 13.98 36.04 -9.14
CA MET A 643 15.31 36.52 -9.57
C MET A 643 15.19 37.73 -10.50
N TYR A 644 14.24 37.69 -11.44
CA TYR A 644 13.94 38.84 -12.32
C TYR A 644 13.63 40.13 -11.52
N SER A 645 12.75 40.01 -10.56
CA SER A 645 12.35 41.19 -9.75
C SER A 645 13.49 41.67 -8.87
N CYS A 646 14.31 40.77 -8.31
CA CYS A 646 15.50 41.13 -7.56
C CYS A 646 16.57 41.83 -8.44
N PHE A 647 16.76 41.38 -9.69
CA PHE A 647 17.68 42.00 -10.64
C PHE A 647 17.18 43.36 -11.11
N GLN A 648 15.89 43.50 -11.43
CA GLN A 648 15.28 44.79 -11.80
C GLN A 648 15.40 45.82 -10.68
N LYS A 649 15.26 45.38 -9.42
CA LYS A 649 15.41 46.27 -8.26
C LYS A 649 16.87 46.54 -7.92
N ASN A 650 17.81 45.76 -8.45
CA ASN A 650 19.21 45.73 -8.02
C ASN A 650 19.31 45.59 -6.48
N LEU A 651 18.64 44.55 -5.93
CA LEU A 651 18.40 44.37 -4.50
C LEU A 651 19.70 44.09 -3.73
N ARG A 652 20.41 45.17 -3.37
CA ARG A 652 21.66 45.12 -2.56
C ARG A 652 21.39 45.28 -1.08
N ASP A 653 20.38 46.04 -0.74
CA ASP A 653 19.98 46.28 0.65
C ASP A 653 18.97 45.27 1.10
N GLU A 654 18.92 45.00 2.40
CA GLU A 654 18.01 44.01 3.00
C GLU A 654 16.55 44.46 2.84
N MET A 655 15.71 43.54 2.40
CA MET A 655 14.27 43.73 2.25
C MET A 655 13.53 42.58 2.95
N LYS A 656 12.44 42.88 3.67
CA LYS A 656 11.58 41.88 4.26
C LYS A 656 11.06 40.92 3.20
N VAL A 657 11.09 39.61 3.47
CA VAL A 657 10.62 38.59 2.52
C VAL A 657 9.16 38.83 2.13
N ALA A 658 8.29 39.18 3.07
CA ALA A 658 6.89 39.53 2.76
C ALA A 658 6.75 40.73 1.81
N GLN A 659 7.57 41.77 1.96
CA GLN A 659 7.59 42.94 1.06
C GLN A 659 8.15 42.57 -0.33
N LEU A 660 9.21 41.72 -0.35
CA LEU A 660 9.77 41.25 -1.61
C LEU A 660 8.75 40.40 -2.37
N ALA A 661 8.01 39.51 -1.69
CA ALA A 661 6.95 38.71 -2.33
C ALA A 661 5.90 39.60 -3.01
N ALA A 662 5.43 40.68 -2.35
CA ALA A 662 4.50 41.64 -2.95
C ALA A 662 5.12 42.36 -4.15
N TYR A 663 6.38 42.78 -4.06
CA TYR A 663 7.09 43.44 -5.17
C TYR A 663 7.28 42.48 -6.37
N VAL A 664 7.61 41.23 -6.12
CA VAL A 664 7.72 40.19 -7.18
C VAL A 664 6.37 39.99 -7.86
N ALA A 665 5.29 39.92 -7.09
CA ALA A 665 3.94 39.72 -7.62
C ALA A 665 3.54 40.87 -8.54
N GLU A 666 3.85 42.13 -8.17
CA GLU A 666 3.60 43.30 -8.98
C GLU A 666 4.44 43.31 -10.27
N LYS A 667 5.78 43.09 -10.17
CA LYS A 667 6.70 43.26 -11.30
C LYS A 667 6.65 42.14 -12.32
N SER A 668 6.32 40.93 -11.88
CA SER A 668 6.33 39.74 -12.74
C SER A 668 4.93 39.18 -13.01
N SER A 669 3.87 39.93 -12.70
CA SER A 669 2.47 39.50 -12.87
C SER A 669 2.23 38.09 -12.29
N TYR A 670 2.63 37.87 -11.01
CA TYR A 670 2.43 36.59 -10.37
C TYR A 670 0.99 36.46 -9.87
N HIS A 671 0.26 35.45 -10.36
CA HIS A 671 -1.17 35.26 -10.11
C HIS A 671 -1.54 34.17 -9.12
N HIS A 672 -0.55 33.56 -8.46
CA HIS A 672 -0.78 32.50 -7.48
C HIS A 672 -0.63 33.00 -6.04
N GLY A 673 -0.87 32.14 -5.04
CA GLY A 673 -0.85 32.53 -3.63
C GLY A 673 0.47 33.13 -3.14
N GLU A 674 0.41 34.26 -2.45
CA GLU A 674 1.57 34.98 -1.92
C GLU A 674 2.45 34.13 -0.99
N VAL A 675 1.84 33.21 -0.21
CA VAL A 675 2.55 32.30 0.69
C VAL A 675 3.52 31.40 -0.10
N SER A 676 3.08 30.84 -1.23
CA SER A 676 3.91 30.00 -2.09
C SER A 676 5.10 30.78 -2.68
N LEU A 677 4.88 32.05 -3.04
CA LEU A 677 5.94 32.90 -3.54
C LEU A 677 6.96 33.23 -2.44
N ALA A 678 6.49 33.57 -1.24
CA ALA A 678 7.35 33.82 -0.09
C ALA A 678 8.19 32.58 0.30
N GLU A 679 7.59 31.39 0.28
CA GLU A 679 8.34 30.12 0.46
C GLU A 679 9.39 29.89 -0.64
N THR A 680 9.11 30.30 -1.88
CA THR A 680 10.08 30.23 -2.98
C THR A 680 11.29 31.13 -2.71
N ILE A 681 11.07 32.34 -2.20
CA ILE A 681 12.13 33.27 -1.80
C ILE A 681 12.99 32.63 -0.68
N VAL A 682 12.35 32.07 0.35
CA VAL A 682 13.02 31.40 1.46
C VAL A 682 13.91 30.26 0.95
N LYS A 683 13.37 29.41 0.07
CA LYS A 683 14.12 28.28 -0.50
C LYS A 683 15.32 28.68 -1.36
N LEU A 684 15.25 29.82 -2.07
CA LEU A 684 16.40 30.36 -2.83
C LEU A 684 17.51 30.90 -1.94
N ALA A 685 17.20 31.26 -0.70
CA ALA A 685 18.15 31.76 0.30
C ALA A 685 18.74 30.67 1.20
N ASN A 686 18.10 29.49 1.29
CA ASN A 686 18.56 28.41 2.17
C ASN A 686 19.99 27.98 1.87
N ASP A 687 20.81 27.81 2.93
CA ASP A 687 22.24 27.54 2.84
C ASP A 687 22.73 26.35 3.70
N TYR A 688 21.82 25.65 4.40
CA TYR A 688 22.18 24.48 5.21
C TYR A 688 22.47 23.22 4.36
N THR A 689 23.16 22.24 4.93
CA THR A 689 23.52 20.97 4.27
C THR A 689 22.29 20.25 3.73
N GLY A 690 22.30 19.97 2.44
CA GLY A 690 21.15 19.34 1.74
C GLY A 690 20.17 20.35 1.11
N SER A 691 20.40 21.66 1.23
CA SER A 691 19.74 22.73 0.49
C SER A 691 20.60 23.19 -0.71
N ASN A 692 20.68 24.50 -1.00
CA ASN A 692 21.47 25.01 -2.11
C ASN A 692 22.99 24.85 -1.89
N ASN A 693 23.72 24.42 -2.90
CA ASN A 693 25.18 24.49 -2.91
C ASN A 693 25.67 25.95 -3.09
N ILE A 694 24.94 26.73 -3.91
CA ILE A 694 25.15 28.19 -4.04
C ILE A 694 23.76 28.84 -3.92
N ASN A 695 23.51 29.51 -2.80
CA ASN A 695 22.29 30.28 -2.63
C ASN A 695 22.38 31.60 -3.40
N LEU A 696 21.30 32.00 -4.07
CA LEU A 696 21.24 33.23 -4.87
C LEU A 696 20.76 34.44 -4.08
N LEU A 697 20.07 34.19 -2.98
CA LEU A 697 19.62 35.18 -2.00
C LEU A 697 20.33 34.93 -0.66
N GLU A 698 20.59 35.99 0.09
CA GLU A 698 21.22 35.90 1.40
C GLU A 698 20.18 35.68 2.50
N PRO A 699 20.34 34.69 3.40
CA PRO A 699 19.42 34.47 4.51
C PRO A 699 19.71 35.40 5.68
N CYS A 700 19.05 36.56 5.74
CA CYS A 700 19.18 37.51 6.85
C CYS A 700 18.09 37.22 7.91
N GLY A 701 18.39 36.35 8.86
CA GLY A 701 17.48 35.86 9.90
C GLY A 701 17.32 34.35 9.87
N GLN A 702 16.21 33.82 10.39
CA GLN A 702 15.96 32.37 10.51
C GLN A 702 15.21 31.86 9.27
N PHE A 703 15.95 31.42 8.28
CA PHE A 703 15.41 30.87 7.03
C PHE A 703 15.19 29.36 7.05
N GLY A 704 15.25 28.74 8.23
CA GLY A 704 15.17 27.31 8.42
C GLY A 704 16.51 26.63 8.41
N THR A 705 16.54 25.41 8.94
CA THR A 705 17.76 24.65 9.21
C THR A 705 17.63 23.21 8.76
N ARG A 706 18.75 22.48 8.81
CA ARG A 706 18.76 21.02 8.59
C ARG A 706 17.99 20.23 9.65
N LEU A 707 17.62 20.83 10.78
CA LEU A 707 16.79 20.16 11.79
C LEU A 707 15.47 19.69 11.20
N MET A 708 14.80 20.55 10.44
CA MET A 708 13.48 20.29 9.88
C MET A 708 13.40 20.45 8.35
N GLY A 709 14.55 20.56 7.69
CA GLY A 709 14.62 20.74 6.23
C GLY A 709 13.96 22.05 5.77
N GLY A 710 14.17 23.09 6.54
CA GLY A 710 13.69 24.45 6.28
C GLY A 710 12.25 24.72 6.74
N LYS A 711 11.54 23.73 7.29
CA LYS A 711 10.17 23.93 7.84
C LYS A 711 10.14 24.76 9.12
N ASP A 712 11.27 24.93 9.76
CA ASP A 712 11.53 25.76 10.94
C ASP A 712 11.87 27.20 10.60
N ALA A 713 11.68 27.63 9.33
CA ALA A 713 11.83 29.02 8.95
C ALA A 713 10.84 29.92 9.71
N SER A 714 11.32 31.10 10.11
CA SER A 714 10.49 32.13 10.74
C SER A 714 9.48 32.72 9.77
N GLN A 715 8.42 33.32 10.28
CA GLN A 715 7.41 33.98 9.46
C GLN A 715 8.04 35.08 8.60
N THR A 716 7.65 35.13 7.34
CA THR A 716 8.26 35.98 6.29
C THR A 716 8.22 37.48 6.56
N ARG A 717 7.36 37.95 7.50
CA ARG A 717 7.31 39.33 7.98
C ARG A 717 8.45 39.73 8.91
N TYR A 718 9.25 38.74 9.41
CA TYR A 718 10.33 39.00 10.36
C TYR A 718 11.73 38.77 9.79
N ILE A 719 11.84 38.10 8.64
CA ILE A 719 13.11 37.78 8.00
C ILE A 719 13.35 38.65 6.78
N PHE A 720 14.62 38.93 6.48
CA PHE A 720 15.03 39.80 5.39
C PHE A 720 15.92 39.04 4.41
N THR A 721 16.03 39.55 3.19
CA THR A 721 16.90 38.99 2.19
C THR A 721 17.42 40.05 1.24
N ARG A 722 18.54 39.76 0.56
CA ARG A 722 19.12 40.54 -0.52
C ARG A 722 19.82 39.62 -1.50
N LEU A 723 20.24 40.11 -2.67
CA LEU A 723 21.07 39.32 -3.58
C LEU A 723 22.44 39.05 -2.98
N THR A 724 22.92 37.77 -3.14
CA THR A 724 24.30 37.44 -2.83
C THR A 724 25.27 38.12 -3.81
N SER A 725 26.52 38.31 -3.41
CA SER A 725 27.55 38.91 -4.28
C SER A 725 27.83 38.06 -5.52
N GLU A 726 27.55 36.76 -5.46
CA GLU A 726 27.71 35.78 -6.52
C GLU A 726 26.62 35.83 -7.56
N ALA A 727 25.37 36.21 -7.17
CA ALA A 727 24.20 36.13 -8.02
C ALA A 727 24.38 36.86 -9.36
N ARG A 728 24.90 38.09 -9.36
CA ARG A 728 25.13 38.85 -10.59
C ARG A 728 26.47 38.54 -11.29
N LYS A 729 27.35 37.74 -10.69
CA LYS A 729 28.51 37.12 -11.36
C LYS A 729 28.08 35.89 -12.15
N ILE A 730 27.17 35.12 -11.61
CA ILE A 730 26.58 33.94 -12.25
C ILE A 730 25.64 34.38 -13.37
N PHE A 731 24.73 35.30 -13.11
CA PHE A 731 23.79 35.88 -14.07
C PHE A 731 24.30 37.25 -14.51
N ASP A 732 25.22 37.26 -15.50
CA ASP A 732 25.92 38.48 -15.93
C ASP A 732 24.90 39.48 -16.55
N PRO A 733 24.89 40.78 -16.08
CA PRO A 733 24.03 41.83 -16.64
C PRO A 733 24.19 42.07 -18.14
N LYS A 734 25.35 41.72 -18.72
CA LYS A 734 25.60 41.86 -20.15
C LYS A 734 24.77 40.89 -21.01
N ASP A 735 24.19 39.88 -20.40
CA ASP A 735 23.31 38.94 -21.09
C ASP A 735 21.84 39.44 -21.08
N ASP A 736 21.42 40.31 -20.15
CA ASP A 736 20.03 40.79 -20.01
C ASP A 736 19.45 41.36 -21.34
N PRO A 737 20.17 42.17 -22.16
CA PRO A 737 19.61 42.70 -23.38
C PRO A 737 19.37 41.70 -24.52
N ILE A 738 19.92 40.49 -24.41
CA ILE A 738 19.83 39.46 -25.46
C ILE A 738 18.88 38.33 -25.11
N LEU A 739 18.21 38.42 -23.94
CA LEU A 739 17.24 37.42 -23.48
C LEU A 739 15.86 37.67 -24.14
N ASN A 740 15.10 36.61 -24.32
CA ASN A 740 13.69 36.69 -24.77
C ASN A 740 12.80 36.88 -23.55
N TYR A 741 12.21 38.09 -23.41
CA TYR A 741 11.31 38.38 -22.31
C TYR A 741 9.88 37.99 -22.66
N LEU A 742 9.17 37.42 -21.66
CA LEU A 742 7.75 37.10 -21.78
C LEU A 742 6.90 38.38 -21.68
N ASP A 743 5.71 38.33 -22.25
CA ASP A 743 4.71 39.38 -22.16
C ASP A 743 3.47 38.90 -21.41
N ASP A 744 2.95 39.67 -20.50
CA ASP A 744 1.68 39.45 -19.81
C ASP A 744 0.83 40.71 -19.85
N ASP A 745 -0.24 40.71 -20.63
CA ASP A 745 -1.16 41.81 -20.86
C ASP A 745 -0.45 43.14 -21.35
N GLY A 746 0.55 42.99 -22.24
CA GLY A 746 1.31 44.12 -22.80
C GLY A 746 2.43 44.62 -21.86
N ARG A 747 2.74 43.89 -20.80
CA ARG A 747 3.88 44.17 -19.90
C ARG A 747 4.96 43.12 -20.09
N SER A 748 6.19 43.59 -20.34
CA SER A 748 7.34 42.72 -20.32
C SER A 748 7.62 42.25 -18.89
N ILE A 749 7.73 40.92 -18.73
CA ILE A 749 8.00 40.24 -17.46
C ILE A 749 9.32 39.47 -17.53
N GLU A 750 9.51 38.44 -16.73
CA GLU A 750 10.73 37.64 -16.72
C GLU A 750 11.06 37.03 -18.09
N PRO A 751 12.34 36.75 -18.40
CA PRO A 751 12.70 36.04 -19.62
C PRO A 751 12.22 34.57 -19.59
N GLU A 752 12.11 33.98 -20.78
CA GLU A 752 11.82 32.53 -20.90
C GLU A 752 12.78 31.67 -20.06
N PHE A 753 14.05 32.02 -20.09
CA PHE A 753 15.12 31.49 -19.22
C PHE A 753 16.28 32.47 -19.17
N TYR A 754 17.06 32.42 -18.12
CA TYR A 754 18.36 33.07 -18.00
C TYR A 754 19.46 32.18 -18.56
N MET A 755 20.61 32.80 -18.95
CA MET A 755 21.79 32.07 -19.38
C MET A 755 22.97 32.31 -18.43
N PRO A 756 23.03 31.62 -17.29
CA PRO A 756 24.09 31.82 -16.29
C PRO A 756 25.45 31.34 -16.80
N ALA A 757 26.54 31.79 -16.14
CA ALA A 757 27.89 31.36 -16.43
C ALA A 757 28.15 29.88 -16.05
N LEU A 758 27.40 29.33 -15.07
CA LEU A 758 27.47 27.95 -14.62
C LEU A 758 26.06 27.30 -14.72
N PRO A 759 25.97 25.99 -15.01
CA PRO A 759 24.69 25.27 -15.06
C PRO A 759 24.09 25.11 -13.66
N MET A 760 23.28 26.07 -13.23
CA MET A 760 22.71 26.08 -11.88
C MET A 760 21.85 24.85 -11.59
N VAL A 761 21.29 24.21 -12.62
CA VAL A 761 20.59 22.93 -12.50
C VAL A 761 21.48 21.80 -11.95
N LEU A 762 22.79 21.83 -12.29
CA LEU A 762 23.77 20.88 -11.77
C LEU A 762 24.39 21.35 -10.45
N VAL A 763 24.54 22.67 -10.28
CA VAL A 763 25.11 23.25 -9.05
C VAL A 763 24.22 22.99 -7.85
N ASN A 764 22.93 23.33 -7.94
CA ASN A 764 21.97 23.22 -6.84
C ASN A 764 21.09 21.98 -6.93
N GLY A 765 21.10 21.30 -8.07
CA GLY A 765 20.14 20.26 -8.35
C GLY A 765 18.73 20.82 -8.56
N THR A 766 17.79 19.95 -8.84
CA THR A 766 16.36 20.28 -8.89
C THR A 766 15.50 19.06 -8.63
N GLU A 767 14.37 19.28 -8.01
CA GLU A 767 13.34 18.26 -7.81
C GLU A 767 11.99 18.86 -8.18
N GLY A 768 11.16 18.10 -8.93
CA GLY A 768 9.85 18.54 -9.34
C GLY A 768 8.95 17.35 -9.70
N ILE A 769 7.67 17.49 -9.34
CA ILE A 769 6.63 16.52 -9.67
C ILE A 769 5.55 17.27 -10.42
N GLY A 770 5.35 16.93 -11.69
CA GLY A 770 4.29 17.45 -12.54
C GLY A 770 3.41 16.31 -13.07
N THR A 771 2.41 16.67 -13.83
CA THR A 771 1.48 15.70 -14.41
C THR A 771 2.21 14.75 -15.39
N GLY A 772 2.26 13.46 -15.09
CA GLY A 772 2.89 12.42 -15.92
C GLY A 772 4.42 12.39 -15.84
N PHE A 773 5.08 13.49 -15.49
CA PHE A 773 6.53 13.59 -15.39
C PHE A 773 6.97 13.97 -13.98
N SER A 774 8.15 13.50 -13.60
CA SER A 774 8.86 14.00 -12.43
C SER A 774 10.33 14.20 -12.80
N CYS A 775 11.00 15.06 -12.06
CA CYS A 775 12.42 15.36 -12.24
C CYS A 775 13.14 15.24 -10.92
N TYR A 776 14.31 14.64 -10.95
CA TYR A 776 15.29 14.74 -9.87
C TYR A 776 16.70 14.80 -10.47
N VAL A 777 17.36 15.94 -10.34
CA VAL A 777 18.77 16.14 -10.68
C VAL A 777 19.52 16.37 -9.36
N PRO A 778 20.44 15.50 -8.96
CA PRO A 778 21.25 15.75 -7.76
C PRO A 778 22.19 16.95 -7.97
N PRO A 779 22.60 17.62 -6.90
CA PRO A 779 23.59 18.68 -6.98
C PRO A 779 25.03 18.12 -7.11
N PHE A 780 25.90 18.89 -7.77
CA PHE A 780 27.29 18.57 -8.02
C PHE A 780 28.24 19.69 -7.57
N ASN A 781 29.52 19.36 -7.38
CA ASN A 781 30.51 20.36 -6.98
C ASN A 781 30.79 21.36 -8.11
N PRO A 782 30.61 22.68 -7.88
CA PRO A 782 30.92 23.70 -8.88
C PRO A 782 32.34 23.63 -9.43
N LYS A 783 33.32 23.16 -8.65
CA LYS A 783 34.72 22.95 -9.11
C LYS A 783 34.84 21.86 -10.15
N ASP A 784 34.14 20.72 -9.94
CA ASP A 784 34.11 19.59 -10.88
C ASP A 784 33.39 19.99 -12.18
N ILE A 785 32.28 20.76 -12.06
CA ILE A 785 31.56 21.32 -13.21
C ILE A 785 32.50 22.23 -14.02
N SER A 786 33.17 23.17 -13.37
CA SER A 786 34.11 24.09 -14.02
C SER A 786 35.28 23.35 -14.68
N ALA A 787 35.86 22.35 -14.03
CA ALA A 787 36.92 21.52 -14.60
C ALA A 787 36.43 20.78 -15.87
N ASN A 788 35.19 20.26 -15.87
CA ASN A 788 34.61 19.61 -17.03
C ASN A 788 34.32 20.61 -18.18
N ILE A 789 33.89 21.83 -17.86
CA ILE A 789 33.74 22.89 -18.88
C ILE A 789 35.10 23.18 -19.56
N LEU A 790 36.15 23.32 -18.76
CA LEU A 790 37.53 23.54 -19.28
C LEU A 790 38.02 22.35 -20.11
N ASN A 791 37.77 21.13 -19.68
CA ASN A 791 38.07 19.92 -20.44
C ASN A 791 37.36 19.93 -21.79
N PHE A 792 36.06 20.22 -21.83
CA PHE A 792 35.27 20.31 -23.06
C PHE A 792 35.86 21.37 -24.03
N ILE A 793 36.14 22.58 -23.53
CA ILE A 793 36.73 23.68 -24.34
C ILE A 793 38.10 23.28 -24.88
N SER A 794 38.88 22.51 -24.11
CA SER A 794 40.21 22.02 -24.52
C SER A 794 40.17 20.79 -25.42
N GLY A 795 38.96 20.35 -25.87
CA GLY A 795 38.79 19.15 -26.70
C GLY A 795 39.01 17.84 -25.96
N LYS A 796 39.05 17.85 -24.64
CA LYS A 796 39.12 16.64 -23.81
C LYS A 796 37.67 16.14 -23.50
N GLY A 797 37.52 14.83 -23.28
CA GLY A 797 36.24 14.25 -22.89
C GLY A 797 35.78 14.71 -21.50
N LEU A 798 34.45 14.70 -21.28
CA LEU A 798 33.87 14.98 -19.98
C LEU A 798 34.16 13.82 -19.01
N GLN A 799 34.55 14.16 -17.79
CA GLN A 799 34.71 13.18 -16.70
C GLN A 799 33.43 13.01 -15.92
N ARG A 800 33.21 11.79 -15.45
CA ARG A 800 32.02 11.47 -14.62
C ARG A 800 32.03 12.28 -13.33
N MET A 801 30.94 13.00 -13.07
CA MET A 801 30.79 13.82 -11.87
C MET A 801 30.12 13.03 -10.75
N LYS A 802 30.58 13.29 -9.53
CA LYS A 802 30.04 12.71 -8.32
C LYS A 802 29.06 13.69 -7.65
N PRO A 803 27.84 13.28 -7.24
CA PRO A 803 26.94 14.14 -6.46
C PRO A 803 27.66 14.70 -5.23
N TRP A 804 27.44 15.98 -4.99
CA TRP A 804 28.10 16.69 -3.91
C TRP A 804 27.14 17.66 -3.22
N PHE A 805 27.22 17.75 -1.90
CA PHE A 805 26.38 18.59 -1.08
C PHE A 805 27.26 19.45 -0.17
N ARG A 806 27.08 20.77 -0.21
CA ARG A 806 27.82 21.70 0.62
C ARG A 806 27.68 21.35 2.10
N GLY A 807 28.81 21.25 2.83
CA GLY A 807 28.85 20.98 4.26
C GLY A 807 28.61 19.51 4.66
N PHE A 808 28.34 18.61 3.71
CA PHE A 808 28.17 17.19 4.02
C PHE A 808 29.50 16.54 4.38
N LYS A 809 29.55 15.95 5.59
CA LYS A 809 30.78 15.33 6.16
C LYS A 809 30.91 13.84 5.84
N GLY A 810 29.84 13.22 5.32
CA GLY A 810 29.78 11.80 4.97
C GLY A 810 30.41 11.49 3.61
N ARG A 811 30.22 10.26 3.14
CA ARG A 811 30.78 9.81 1.86
C ARG A 811 29.70 9.61 0.80
N VAL A 812 30.06 9.82 -0.45
CA VAL A 812 29.24 9.52 -1.63
C VAL A 812 30.03 8.54 -2.49
N PHE A 813 29.40 7.43 -2.88
CA PHE A 813 30.03 6.38 -3.69
C PHE A 813 29.02 5.77 -4.67
N TYR A 814 29.52 5.04 -5.67
CA TYR A 814 28.70 4.40 -6.69
C TYR A 814 28.67 2.90 -6.45
N GLU A 815 27.48 2.34 -6.29
CA GLU A 815 27.26 0.93 -6.01
C GLU A 815 25.92 0.48 -6.63
N ASN A 816 25.89 -0.75 -7.19
CA ASN A 816 24.68 -1.33 -7.80
C ASN A 816 23.97 -0.38 -8.78
N ASP A 817 24.74 0.22 -9.69
CA ASP A 817 24.29 1.16 -10.72
C ASP A 817 23.58 2.42 -10.19
N THR A 818 23.86 2.80 -8.94
CA THR A 818 23.30 4.00 -8.32
C THR A 818 24.32 4.70 -7.43
N TRP A 819 24.12 6.00 -7.22
CA TRP A 819 24.86 6.75 -6.23
C TRP A 819 24.24 6.53 -4.84
N VAL A 820 25.10 6.39 -3.84
CA VAL A 820 24.69 6.24 -2.44
C VAL A 820 25.41 7.31 -1.61
N THR A 821 24.65 8.00 -0.78
CA THR A 821 25.17 8.86 0.28
C THR A 821 25.15 8.10 1.59
N GLU A 822 26.22 8.13 2.35
CA GLU A 822 26.32 7.53 3.69
C GLU A 822 26.75 8.58 4.69
N GLY A 823 26.03 8.64 5.81
CA GLY A 823 26.36 9.49 6.94
C GLY A 823 27.68 9.08 7.63
N VAL A 824 28.07 9.80 8.68
CA VAL A 824 29.22 9.45 9.51
C VAL A 824 28.71 8.80 10.80
N TRP A 825 29.19 7.61 11.05
CA TRP A 825 28.84 6.83 12.24
C TRP A 825 29.99 5.92 12.66
N ASN A 826 30.05 5.59 13.95
CA ASN A 826 31.02 4.64 14.49
C ASN A 826 30.41 3.87 15.66
N VAL A 827 30.97 2.68 15.93
CA VAL A 827 30.60 1.85 17.06
C VAL A 827 31.70 1.94 18.12
N ILE A 828 31.33 2.34 19.33
CA ILE A 828 32.23 2.44 20.48
C ILE A 828 31.65 1.55 21.60
N GLY A 829 32.21 0.34 21.73
CA GLY A 829 31.66 -0.67 22.65
C GLY A 829 30.23 -1.08 22.26
N GLN A 830 29.26 -0.87 23.14
CA GLN A 830 27.83 -1.15 22.87
C GLN A 830 27.04 0.08 22.39
N THR A 831 27.75 1.15 22.09
CA THR A 831 27.15 2.42 21.69
C THR A 831 27.43 2.72 20.23
N ILE A 832 26.43 3.21 19.50
CA ILE A 832 26.58 3.70 18.13
C ILE A 832 26.45 5.22 18.17
N LYS A 833 27.52 5.91 17.74
CA LYS A 833 27.51 7.36 17.57
C LYS A 833 27.27 7.69 16.09
N VAL A 834 26.28 8.56 15.83
CA VAL A 834 25.97 9.08 14.48
C VAL A 834 26.24 10.58 14.50
N SER A 835 27.24 11.01 13.73
CA SER A 835 27.69 12.42 13.67
C SER A 835 27.39 13.09 12.33
N GLU A 836 26.81 12.38 11.36
CA GLU A 836 26.32 12.94 10.12
C GLU A 836 25.20 12.05 9.53
N LEU A 837 24.18 12.67 8.96
CA LEU A 837 23.08 11.98 8.27
C LEU A 837 23.17 12.16 6.75
N PRO A 838 22.68 11.21 5.95
CA PRO A 838 22.59 11.38 4.50
C PRO A 838 21.79 12.64 4.14
N PRO A 839 22.20 13.44 3.14
CA PRO A 839 21.51 14.68 2.74
C PRO A 839 20.02 14.45 2.43
N GLY A 840 19.18 15.37 2.91
CA GLY A 840 17.72 15.26 2.81
C GLY A 840 17.10 14.25 3.78
N ARG A 841 17.87 13.78 4.77
CA ARG A 841 17.34 13.16 5.98
C ARG A 841 17.50 14.16 7.12
N TRP A 842 16.37 14.69 7.56
CA TRP A 842 16.36 15.78 8.53
C TRP A 842 16.47 15.24 9.95
N THR A 843 17.07 16.01 10.84
CA THR A 843 17.37 15.59 12.22
C THR A 843 16.11 15.20 12.97
N GLN A 844 15.02 15.96 12.82
CA GLN A 844 13.73 15.68 13.47
C GLN A 844 13.10 14.37 12.95
N ASP A 845 13.08 14.18 11.62
CA ASP A 845 12.56 12.93 11.02
C ASP A 845 13.39 11.71 11.49
N TYR A 846 14.70 11.91 11.70
CA TYR A 846 15.58 10.85 12.21
C TYR A 846 15.30 10.54 13.68
N LYS A 847 15.05 11.56 14.50
CA LYS A 847 14.60 11.40 15.89
C LYS A 847 13.33 10.57 15.96
N GLU A 848 12.29 10.90 15.19
CA GLU A 848 11.02 10.14 15.14
C GLU A 848 11.23 8.68 14.68
N HIS A 849 12.20 8.46 13.80
CA HIS A 849 12.59 7.10 13.43
C HIS A 849 13.21 6.34 14.61
N LEU A 850 14.12 6.97 15.39
CA LEU A 850 14.72 6.35 16.57
C LEU A 850 13.67 6.07 17.66
N ASP A 851 12.68 6.96 17.87
CA ASP A 851 11.53 6.72 18.75
C ASP A 851 10.79 5.44 18.36
N THR A 852 10.51 5.27 17.05
CA THR A 852 9.90 4.05 16.51
C THR A 852 10.74 2.78 16.74
N LEU A 853 12.07 2.88 16.64
CA LEU A 853 12.97 1.75 16.89
C LEU A 853 13.03 1.39 18.41
N THR A 854 12.93 2.38 19.28
CA THR A 854 12.85 2.18 20.73
C THR A 854 11.55 1.46 21.11
N GLU A 855 10.40 1.88 20.56
CA GLU A 855 9.11 1.20 20.77
C GLU A 855 9.16 -0.26 20.30
N LYS A 856 9.85 -0.53 19.21
CA LYS A 856 10.03 -1.88 18.66
C LYS A 856 11.11 -2.69 19.37
N LYS A 857 11.78 -2.12 20.36
CA LYS A 857 12.90 -2.74 21.10
C LYS A 857 14.07 -3.16 20.20
N ILE A 858 14.28 -2.45 19.09
CA ILE A 858 15.44 -2.63 18.21
C ILE A 858 16.63 -1.86 18.76
N ILE A 859 16.37 -0.76 19.46
CA ILE A 859 17.36 -0.04 20.28
C ILE A 859 16.85 0.10 21.70
N GLY A 860 17.76 0.19 22.65
CA GLY A 860 17.41 0.38 24.08
C GLY A 860 17.04 1.84 24.37
N SER A 861 17.92 2.76 24.01
CA SER A 861 17.73 4.19 24.20
C SER A 861 18.60 4.98 23.25
N TYR A 862 18.36 6.29 23.15
CA TYR A 862 19.25 7.21 22.45
C TYR A 862 19.27 8.58 23.13
N THR A 863 20.36 9.33 22.88
CA THR A 863 20.51 10.74 23.26
C THR A 863 20.67 11.56 21.98
N ASN A 864 20.03 12.71 21.90
CA ASN A 864 20.14 13.67 20.80
C ASN A 864 20.84 14.94 21.30
N ASN A 865 22.06 15.16 20.83
CA ASN A 865 22.87 16.35 21.10
C ASN A 865 23.01 17.23 19.85
N SER A 866 22.19 16.99 18.81
CA SER A 866 22.27 17.72 17.54
C SER A 866 21.88 19.20 17.73
N THR A 867 22.52 20.05 16.93
CA THR A 867 22.24 21.50 16.82
C THR A 867 21.56 21.82 15.49
N THR A 868 21.39 23.08 15.18
CA THR A 868 20.90 23.54 13.86
C THR A 868 21.88 23.24 12.72
N GLU A 869 23.17 23.06 13.03
CA GLU A 869 24.25 22.83 12.06
C GLU A 869 24.79 21.41 12.11
N ASP A 870 24.97 20.85 13.30
CA ASP A 870 25.60 19.55 13.51
C ASP A 870 24.61 18.47 13.92
N VAL A 871 24.89 17.26 13.46
CA VAL A 871 24.20 16.03 13.89
C VAL A 871 25.03 15.32 14.95
N ASP A 872 24.41 14.97 16.07
CA ASP A 872 25.04 14.14 17.10
C ASP A 872 23.99 13.30 17.84
N PHE A 873 23.90 12.03 17.48
CA PHE A 873 23.08 11.02 18.16
C PHE A 873 23.95 9.94 18.78
N VAL A 874 23.63 9.57 20.02
CA VAL A 874 24.28 8.47 20.74
C VAL A 874 23.23 7.39 21.01
N ILE A 875 23.35 6.22 20.40
CA ILE A 875 22.38 5.13 20.44
C ILE A 875 22.94 3.97 21.26
N GLN A 876 22.17 3.44 22.19
CA GLN A 876 22.56 2.35 23.08
C GLN A 876 21.64 1.14 22.93
N GLY A 877 22.19 -0.06 23.22
CA GLY A 877 21.39 -1.28 23.25
C GLY A 877 20.83 -1.69 21.89
N TYR A 878 21.59 -1.55 20.83
CA TYR A 878 21.20 -2.00 19.49
C TYR A 878 21.11 -3.52 19.43
N ALA A 879 19.93 -4.06 19.09
CA ALA A 879 19.64 -5.49 18.96
C ALA A 879 19.17 -5.86 17.54
N GLY A 880 19.35 -4.98 16.56
CA GLY A 880 18.98 -5.23 15.16
C GLY A 880 19.99 -6.12 14.43
N LYS A 881 19.72 -6.39 13.16
CA LYS A 881 20.55 -7.26 12.31
C LYS A 881 21.49 -6.49 11.36
N ASP A 882 21.12 -5.27 10.99
CA ASP A 882 21.81 -4.47 9.98
C ASP A 882 21.77 -3.00 10.40
N ILE A 883 22.89 -2.53 10.97
CA ILE A 883 23.02 -1.15 11.50
C ILE A 883 22.70 -0.11 10.41
N ILE A 884 23.24 -0.29 9.22
CA ILE A 884 23.09 0.67 8.13
C ILE A 884 21.64 0.79 7.70
N LYS A 885 20.96 -0.34 7.54
CA LYS A 885 19.57 -0.40 7.09
C LYS A 885 18.61 0.01 8.20
N ASP A 886 18.78 -0.54 9.40
CA ASP A 886 17.88 -0.30 10.52
C ASP A 886 17.94 1.16 10.98
N LEU A 887 19.15 1.73 11.08
CA LEU A 887 19.38 3.13 11.43
C LEU A 887 19.34 4.08 10.20
N LYS A 888 19.04 3.58 9.00
CA LYS A 888 18.91 4.38 7.76
C LYS A 888 20.10 5.31 7.52
N LEU A 889 21.30 4.82 7.73
CA LEU A 889 22.55 5.60 7.58
C LEU A 889 22.99 5.80 6.14
N GLN A 890 22.32 5.14 5.19
CA GLN A 890 22.51 5.33 3.76
C GLN A 890 21.24 5.82 3.08
N LYS A 891 21.40 6.54 1.96
CA LYS A 891 20.33 6.99 1.09
C LYS A 891 20.77 6.93 -0.37
N THR A 892 19.92 6.33 -1.21
CA THR A 892 20.16 6.27 -2.66
C THR A 892 19.88 7.62 -3.31
N VAL A 893 20.81 8.07 -4.16
CA VAL A 893 20.67 9.27 -5.00
C VAL A 893 20.40 8.82 -6.44
N ARG A 894 19.14 8.90 -6.84
CA ARG A 894 18.68 8.43 -8.17
C ARG A 894 19.06 9.41 -9.27
N THR A 895 19.63 8.92 -10.38
CA THR A 895 19.94 9.69 -11.58
C THR A 895 19.18 9.20 -12.82
N SER A 896 18.20 8.32 -12.62
CA SER A 896 17.40 7.72 -13.72
C SER A 896 16.21 8.57 -14.18
N ASN A 897 15.94 9.69 -13.49
CA ASN A 897 14.73 10.50 -13.70
C ASN A 897 15.05 12.00 -13.87
N MET A 898 16.05 12.30 -14.69
CA MET A 898 16.49 13.68 -14.94
C MET A 898 15.76 14.24 -16.16
N HIS A 899 14.55 14.78 -15.98
CA HIS A 899 13.79 15.47 -17.00
C HIS A 899 13.93 16.98 -16.84
N LEU A 900 14.25 17.70 -17.92
CA LEU A 900 14.39 19.16 -17.91
C LEU A 900 13.73 19.74 -19.16
N PHE A 901 13.28 20.99 -19.09
CA PHE A 901 12.90 21.73 -20.29
C PHE A 901 14.12 22.17 -21.05
N HIS A 902 14.07 21.96 -22.36
CA HIS A 902 15.11 22.39 -23.30
C HIS A 902 14.49 23.36 -24.34
N PRO A 903 15.15 24.42 -24.78
CA PRO A 903 14.59 25.44 -25.66
C PRO A 903 14.00 24.89 -26.96
N THR A 904 14.62 23.87 -27.53
CA THR A 904 14.23 23.28 -28.84
C THR A 904 13.65 21.88 -28.76
N LYS A 905 13.92 21.12 -27.66
CA LYS A 905 13.49 19.72 -27.51
C LYS A 905 12.24 19.57 -26.64
N GLY A 906 11.74 20.68 -26.05
CA GLY A 906 10.68 20.61 -25.05
C GLY A 906 11.16 19.91 -23.77
N ILE A 907 10.29 19.03 -23.18
CA ILE A 907 10.68 18.22 -22.02
C ILE A 907 11.58 17.06 -22.47
N HIS A 908 12.81 17.03 -21.97
CA HIS A 908 13.83 16.08 -22.40
C HIS A 908 14.38 15.27 -21.22
N LYS A 909 14.56 13.95 -21.42
CA LYS A 909 15.15 13.05 -20.43
C LYS A 909 16.63 12.91 -20.66
N TYR A 910 17.43 13.22 -19.65
CA TYR A 910 18.88 13.08 -19.67
C TYR A 910 19.32 11.77 -19.00
N GLY A 911 20.21 11.04 -19.66
CA GLY A 911 20.77 9.78 -19.15
C GLY A 911 21.88 9.99 -18.11
N SER A 912 22.56 11.16 -18.12
CA SER A 912 23.60 11.49 -17.17
C SER A 912 23.74 13.01 -16.96
N ALA A 913 24.42 13.42 -15.89
CA ALA A 913 24.70 14.82 -15.59
C ALA A 913 25.63 15.45 -16.65
N GLU A 914 26.53 14.66 -17.22
CA GLU A 914 27.47 15.09 -18.27
C GLU A 914 26.73 15.48 -19.56
N LEU A 915 25.61 14.79 -19.88
CA LEU A 915 24.75 15.16 -21.03
C LEU A 915 24.02 16.47 -20.79
N ILE A 916 23.59 16.75 -19.55
CA ILE A 916 23.03 18.06 -19.16
C ILE A 916 24.09 19.13 -19.32
N LEU A 917 25.32 18.87 -18.84
CA LEU A 917 26.43 19.82 -18.96
C LEU A 917 26.79 20.10 -20.42
N MET A 918 26.79 19.10 -21.27
CA MET A 918 27.09 19.26 -22.70
C MET A 918 26.06 20.14 -23.41
N ASP A 919 24.76 19.92 -23.16
CA ASP A 919 23.70 20.76 -23.74
C ASP A 919 23.79 22.21 -23.18
N PHE A 920 24.08 22.37 -21.90
CA PHE A 920 24.30 23.69 -21.32
C PHE A 920 25.47 24.43 -21.97
N ILE A 921 26.65 23.79 -22.17
CA ILE A 921 27.81 24.41 -22.80
C ILE A 921 27.51 24.89 -24.20
N LYS A 922 26.78 24.09 -25.00
CA LYS A 922 26.38 24.47 -26.36
C LYS A 922 25.45 25.69 -26.35
N LEU A 923 24.42 25.68 -25.50
CA LEU A 923 23.51 26.82 -25.32
C LEU A 923 24.26 28.08 -24.85
N ARG A 924 25.15 27.95 -23.87
CA ARG A 924 25.94 29.08 -23.36
C ARG A 924 26.85 29.65 -24.44
N HIS A 925 27.47 28.81 -25.25
CA HIS A 925 28.30 29.25 -26.37
C HIS A 925 27.53 30.08 -27.38
N GLU A 926 26.33 29.65 -27.77
CA GLU A 926 25.42 30.40 -28.66
C GLU A 926 25.10 31.80 -28.05
N TYR A 927 24.84 31.84 -26.76
CA TYR A 927 24.58 33.14 -26.09
C TYR A 927 25.81 34.05 -25.99
N TYR A 928 27.00 33.50 -25.88
CA TYR A 928 28.24 34.32 -25.99
C TYR A 928 28.42 34.92 -27.40
N ILE A 929 28.06 34.19 -28.44
CA ILE A 929 28.07 34.73 -29.82
C ILE A 929 27.03 35.87 -29.96
N LYS A 930 25.82 35.68 -29.50
CA LYS A 930 24.75 36.73 -29.47
C LYS A 930 25.18 37.94 -28.64
N ARG A 931 25.77 37.72 -27.48
CA ARG A 931 26.28 38.80 -26.62
C ARG A 931 27.37 39.60 -27.30
N LYS A 932 28.35 38.93 -27.94
CA LYS A 932 29.41 39.56 -28.70
C LYS A 932 28.85 40.46 -29.81
N ALA A 933 27.94 39.91 -30.60
CA ALA A 933 27.28 40.66 -31.68
C ALA A 933 26.51 41.91 -31.17
N HIS A 934 25.78 41.76 -30.08
CA HIS A 934 25.06 42.89 -29.43
C HIS A 934 26.05 43.97 -28.91
N LEU A 935 27.10 43.58 -28.23
CA LEU A 935 28.12 44.50 -27.70
C LEU A 935 28.82 45.29 -28.83
N ILE A 936 29.17 44.62 -29.93
CA ILE A 936 29.73 45.27 -31.10
C ILE A 936 28.76 46.31 -31.65
N LYS A 937 27.47 45.96 -31.83
CA LYS A 937 26.41 46.90 -32.30
C LYS A 937 26.26 48.12 -31.38
N VAL A 938 26.28 47.92 -30.07
CA VAL A 938 26.19 49.01 -29.07
C VAL A 938 27.42 49.92 -29.12
N LEU A 939 28.62 49.31 -29.22
CA LEU A 939 29.86 50.07 -29.31
C LEU A 939 29.96 50.88 -30.61
N GLN A 940 29.53 50.27 -31.77
CA GLN A 940 29.47 50.96 -33.05
C GLN A 940 28.50 52.17 -32.98
N ALA A 941 27.26 51.96 -32.43
CA ALA A 941 26.34 53.08 -32.26
C ALA A 941 26.88 54.20 -31.39
N LYS A 942 27.71 53.87 -30.34
CA LYS A 942 28.39 54.90 -29.54
C LYS A 942 29.51 55.62 -30.26
N VAL A 943 30.18 54.96 -31.20
CA VAL A 943 31.20 55.60 -32.05
C VAL A 943 30.55 56.53 -33.10
N ASP A 944 29.44 56.08 -33.66
CA ASP A 944 28.66 56.82 -34.67
C ASP A 944 27.95 58.07 -34.08
N MET A 945 27.66 58.11 -32.77
CA MET A 945 27.13 59.28 -32.00
C MET A 945 28.26 60.23 -31.66
#